data_dafc4f55ad49aa8b77e827fe80500da7
#
_entry.id   dafc4f55ad49aa8b77e827fe80500da7
#
_cell.length_a   1.000
_cell.length_b   1.000
_cell.length_c   1.000
_cell.angle_alpha   90.00
_cell.angle_beta   90.00
_cell.angle_gamma   90.00
#
_symmetry.space_group_name_H-M   'P 1'
#
loop_
_entity.id
_entity.type
_entity.pdbx_description
1 polymer ?
#
loop_
_entity_poly.entity_id
_entity_poly.type
_entity_poly.pdbx_seq_one_letter_code
_entity_poly.pdbx_strand_id
1 'polypeptide(L)'
;MFSAHFHQQLIELSTFPRKDWYKLRDASNTHQLLCPTCSKPVVFVHTIFKTPSFIHLVPSDCPDETDEPSPSYYQAKRLKVTEPFENMQPAQPTNHPLYHHLKACGYPLNTEQWKGVTTIDTPLLIAAGPGSGKTRVLTARVAYILQETNTNPNELMLISFTKKAATELKERLQSYQLFPSNILNRIVCGTFHSVFYRILRYHEPIRWDAAKLLSHEWKKEVLLRQAAKSLGISEQEIVFDEMLQTFSFYKNQGKTPDDILKTEPNGMTEQLFQAYETLKRDEGLFDFDDMLLGCLQFFRENLPILANYQQRFRYIMIDEFQDINWVQYELIQLLSTSSNLCVVGDDDQTIYSFRGSSPSFLLEMKEKVAGLETIVLSTNYRSSHEIVEASKRLIQHNYKRVPKKLHATFSTKKGPILFFPFDEEEEAFFIANYVEKAKRLHPDKTIAILCRTHAQSRALLEQSLHHNCSLAAAKTVEQYYNRPIPKIVRSYFALAVNPDDETALKGILPSLFIKQSFVNEIRAQSVLHDVSLIEALRFAEGLPAFQKKRLETIATLLPKIKDITPKRALVYLEHDVGLNDYIKKRSDENNRFDGAKDDLKQLHVAFRPFTSIREWLDYLEELIIREKMLKNEPSNVHVLSIHQSKGLEFDEVFVLGVNQGLLPHDFALDLYKKDKDASFIEEERRLLYVAMTRARTKLFLSVLSHYQTEAAQRSLFISQLKK
;
A
#
# COMPACT_ATOMS: atom_id res chain seq x y z
N MET A 1 -29.17 -28.29 -1.71
CA MET A 1 -30.47 -27.63 -1.87
C MET A 1 -30.29 -26.20 -2.35
N PHE A 2 -31.22 -25.67 -3.14
CA PHE A 2 -31.19 -24.27 -3.64
C PHE A 2 -32.32 -23.42 -3.06
N SER A 3 -33.12 -23.95 -2.15
CA SER A 3 -34.18 -23.26 -1.44
C SER A 3 -34.11 -23.53 0.06
N ALA A 4 -34.60 -22.58 0.86
CA ALA A 4 -34.73 -22.68 2.31
C ALA A 4 -35.90 -21.80 2.78
N HIS A 5 -36.49 -22.12 3.93
CA HIS A 5 -37.43 -21.24 4.61
C HIS A 5 -36.67 -20.24 5.49
N PHE A 6 -36.99 -18.95 5.34
CA PHE A 6 -36.50 -17.85 6.15
C PHE A 6 -37.67 -16.96 6.56
N HIS A 7 -37.89 -16.76 7.86
CA HIS A 7 -39.05 -16.06 8.39
C HIS A 7 -40.39 -16.59 7.81
N GLN A 8 -40.55 -17.91 7.73
CA GLN A 8 -41.73 -18.59 7.17
C GLN A 8 -41.95 -18.39 5.66
N GLN A 9 -41.07 -17.71 4.97
CA GLN A 9 -41.09 -17.55 3.51
C GLN A 9 -40.11 -18.52 2.84
N LEU A 10 -40.54 -19.14 1.74
CA LEU A 10 -39.66 -19.94 0.91
C LEU A 10 -38.76 -19.01 0.12
N ILE A 11 -37.46 -19.17 0.29
CA ILE A 11 -36.42 -18.44 -0.45
C ILE A 11 -35.79 -19.41 -1.46
N GLU A 12 -35.73 -19.00 -2.70
CA GLU A 12 -34.96 -19.66 -3.76
C GLU A 12 -33.75 -18.84 -4.11
N LEU A 13 -32.56 -19.44 -4.13
CA LEU A 13 -31.30 -18.74 -4.46
C LEU A 13 -31.30 -18.15 -5.87
N SER A 14 -32.08 -18.73 -6.79
CA SER A 14 -32.25 -18.25 -8.17
C SER A 14 -32.92 -16.88 -8.26
N THR A 15 -33.84 -16.58 -7.35
CA THR A 15 -34.65 -15.36 -7.35
C THR A 15 -34.28 -14.38 -6.24
N PHE A 16 -33.60 -14.85 -5.19
CA PHE A 16 -33.21 -14.00 -4.07
C PHE A 16 -32.04 -13.09 -4.48
N PRO A 17 -32.20 -11.75 -4.33
CA PRO A 17 -31.19 -10.81 -4.80
C PRO A 17 -29.82 -11.04 -4.17
N ARG A 18 -28.78 -11.16 -4.97
CA ARG A 18 -27.42 -11.45 -4.49
C ARG A 18 -26.89 -10.37 -3.54
N LYS A 19 -27.28 -9.11 -3.73
CA LYS A 19 -26.95 -8.00 -2.82
C LYS A 19 -27.47 -8.19 -1.39
N ASP A 20 -28.47 -9.06 -1.21
CA ASP A 20 -29.09 -9.37 0.09
C ASP A 20 -28.62 -10.71 0.67
N TRP A 21 -27.66 -11.41 0.06
CA TRP A 21 -27.17 -12.70 0.55
C TRP A 21 -26.47 -12.64 1.91
N TYR A 22 -26.02 -11.46 2.34
CA TYR A 22 -25.56 -11.25 3.71
C TYR A 22 -26.64 -11.62 4.73
N LYS A 23 -27.94 -11.36 4.44
CA LYS A 23 -29.06 -11.75 5.30
C LYS A 23 -29.17 -13.27 5.47
N LEU A 24 -28.88 -14.04 4.41
CA LEU A 24 -28.84 -15.50 4.47
C LEU A 24 -27.66 -16.02 5.28
N ARG A 25 -26.52 -15.32 5.23
CA ARG A 25 -25.35 -15.64 6.06
C ARG A 25 -25.65 -15.42 7.55
N ASP A 26 -26.23 -14.28 7.87
CA ASP A 26 -26.60 -13.93 9.25
C ASP A 26 -27.67 -14.91 9.79
N ALA A 27 -28.70 -15.18 9.00
CA ALA A 27 -29.72 -16.18 9.32
C ALA A 27 -29.16 -17.60 9.46
N SER A 28 -28.12 -17.95 8.71
CA SER A 28 -27.38 -19.19 8.82
C SER A 28 -26.66 -19.32 10.17
N ASN A 29 -25.98 -18.25 10.59
CA ASN A 29 -25.24 -18.21 11.86
C ASN A 29 -26.19 -18.27 13.08
N THR A 30 -27.42 -17.79 12.94
CA THR A 30 -28.44 -17.79 14.00
C THR A 30 -29.42 -18.96 13.89
N HIS A 31 -29.17 -19.93 13.00
CA HIS A 31 -30.00 -21.14 12.76
C HIS A 31 -31.47 -20.81 12.37
N GLN A 32 -31.70 -19.68 11.72
CA GLN A 32 -33.03 -19.24 11.28
C GLN A 32 -33.43 -19.78 9.90
N LEU A 33 -32.51 -20.45 9.19
CA LEU A 33 -32.80 -21.10 7.92
C LEU A 33 -33.23 -22.55 8.15
N LEU A 34 -34.37 -22.93 7.57
CA LEU A 34 -34.92 -24.27 7.70
C LEU A 34 -35.06 -24.96 6.33
N CYS A 35 -34.83 -26.24 6.29
CA CYS A 35 -35.09 -27.04 5.10
C CYS A 35 -36.57 -27.03 4.74
N PRO A 36 -36.98 -26.79 3.49
CA PRO A 36 -38.39 -26.81 3.09
C PRO A 36 -39.07 -28.16 3.27
N THR A 37 -38.31 -29.23 3.14
CA THR A 37 -38.84 -30.61 3.17
C THR A 37 -38.86 -31.21 4.57
N CYS A 38 -37.83 -31.08 5.37
CA CYS A 38 -37.73 -31.71 6.66
C CYS A 38 -37.76 -30.77 7.86
N SER A 39 -37.83 -29.45 7.62
CA SER A 39 -37.84 -28.37 8.62
C SER A 39 -36.66 -28.36 9.60
N LYS A 40 -35.59 -29.12 9.30
CA LYS A 40 -34.34 -29.10 10.09
C LYS A 40 -33.52 -27.85 9.73
N PRO A 41 -32.70 -27.32 10.66
CA PRO A 41 -31.82 -26.22 10.40
C PRO A 41 -30.83 -26.51 9.25
N VAL A 42 -30.70 -25.55 8.35
CA VAL A 42 -29.74 -25.56 7.24
C VAL A 42 -28.83 -24.35 7.30
N VAL A 43 -27.62 -24.48 6.76
CA VAL A 43 -26.64 -23.41 6.65
C VAL A 43 -26.48 -23.03 5.19
N PHE A 44 -26.34 -21.71 4.94
CA PHE A 44 -26.04 -21.17 3.62
C PHE A 44 -24.54 -21.31 3.34
N VAL A 45 -24.17 -22.21 2.44
CA VAL A 45 -22.78 -22.44 2.04
C VAL A 45 -22.49 -21.70 0.74
N HIS A 46 -21.52 -20.81 0.84
CA HIS A 46 -21.13 -19.92 -0.25
C HIS A 46 -19.62 -19.65 -0.18
N THR A 47 -18.84 -20.21 -1.09
CA THR A 47 -17.37 -20.10 -1.09
C THR A 47 -16.83 -19.89 -2.49
N ILE A 48 -15.55 -19.54 -2.61
CA ILE A 48 -14.87 -19.35 -3.91
C ILE A 48 -15.03 -20.56 -4.85
N PHE A 49 -15.08 -21.78 -4.29
CA PHE A 49 -15.02 -23.01 -5.07
C PHE A 49 -16.32 -23.83 -5.07
N LYS A 50 -17.32 -23.42 -4.31
CA LYS A 50 -18.60 -24.12 -4.23
C LYS A 50 -19.74 -23.25 -4.72
N THR A 51 -20.63 -23.84 -5.48
CA THR A 51 -21.90 -23.22 -5.83
C THR A 51 -22.68 -22.88 -4.57
N PRO A 52 -23.31 -21.69 -4.49
CA PRO A 52 -24.13 -21.31 -3.36
C PRO A 52 -25.24 -22.35 -3.16
N SER A 53 -25.39 -22.84 -1.96
CA SER A 53 -26.37 -23.86 -1.61
C SER A 53 -26.71 -23.84 -0.14
N PHE A 54 -27.85 -24.41 0.22
CA PHE A 54 -28.18 -24.73 1.62
C PHE A 54 -27.80 -26.18 1.91
N ILE A 55 -27.17 -26.42 3.05
CA ILE A 55 -26.75 -27.76 3.48
C ILE A 55 -27.27 -27.96 4.91
N HIS A 56 -27.74 -29.15 5.27
CA HIS A 56 -28.16 -29.48 6.64
C HIS A 56 -26.99 -29.28 7.61
N LEU A 57 -27.29 -28.70 8.77
CA LEU A 57 -26.31 -28.48 9.83
C LEU A 57 -25.81 -29.81 10.42
N VAL A 58 -26.71 -30.77 10.46
CA VAL A 58 -26.42 -32.17 10.88
C VAL A 58 -26.79 -33.09 9.73
N PRO A 59 -25.97 -34.09 9.39
CA PRO A 59 -26.31 -35.07 8.35
C PRO A 59 -27.74 -35.61 8.50
N SER A 60 -28.49 -35.60 7.42
CA SER A 60 -29.90 -36.03 7.44
C SER A 60 -30.22 -36.85 6.19
N ASP A 61 -31.13 -37.82 6.33
CA ASP A 61 -31.65 -38.63 5.22
C ASP A 61 -32.69 -37.88 4.39
N CYS A 62 -32.56 -36.56 4.29
CA CYS A 62 -33.50 -35.71 3.55
C CYS A 62 -33.29 -35.87 2.03
N PRO A 63 -34.35 -36.13 1.27
CA PRO A 63 -34.25 -36.37 -0.19
C PRO A 63 -33.78 -35.14 -0.97
N ASP A 64 -33.80 -33.92 -0.37
CA ASP A 64 -33.32 -32.68 -1.01
C ASP A 64 -31.79 -32.52 -0.96
N GLU A 65 -31.05 -33.44 -0.40
CA GLU A 65 -29.58 -33.41 -0.33
C GLU A 65 -28.90 -33.81 -1.66
N THR A 66 -29.62 -33.85 -2.78
CA THR A 66 -29.07 -34.24 -4.08
C THR A 66 -28.12 -33.21 -4.67
N ASP A 67 -26.92 -33.68 -4.99
CA ASP A 67 -25.75 -32.96 -5.49
C ASP A 67 -25.79 -32.66 -6.99
N GLU A 68 -26.72 -31.91 -7.52
CA GLU A 68 -26.53 -31.36 -8.86
C GLU A 68 -26.44 -29.82 -8.85
N PRO A 69 -25.27 -29.25 -9.17
CA PRO A 69 -25.10 -27.80 -9.18
C PRO A 69 -25.76 -27.20 -10.42
N SER A 70 -26.62 -26.21 -10.23
CA SER A 70 -27.06 -25.33 -11.32
C SER A 70 -25.88 -24.54 -11.87
N PRO A 71 -25.66 -24.49 -13.20
CA PRO A 71 -24.39 -24.01 -13.82
C PRO A 71 -24.12 -22.50 -13.77
N SER A 72 -24.98 -21.68 -13.16
CA SER A 72 -25.00 -20.24 -13.46
C SER A 72 -24.42 -19.30 -12.39
N TYR A 73 -24.07 -19.74 -11.20
CA TYR A 73 -23.85 -18.79 -10.10
C TYR A 73 -22.41 -18.51 -9.64
N TYR A 74 -21.46 -19.42 -9.85
CA TYR A 74 -20.09 -19.16 -9.44
C TYR A 74 -19.07 -19.93 -10.25
N GLN A 75 -18.22 -19.21 -10.93
CA GLN A 75 -17.03 -19.83 -11.52
C GLN A 75 -15.79 -19.03 -11.11
N ALA A 76 -15.12 -19.52 -10.06
CA ALA A 76 -13.70 -19.27 -9.96
C ALA A 76 -13.06 -19.88 -11.21
N LYS A 77 -12.52 -19.04 -12.08
CA LYS A 77 -11.94 -19.48 -13.35
C LYS A 77 -10.42 -19.48 -13.22
N ARG A 78 -9.82 -20.65 -13.46
CA ARG A 78 -8.36 -20.70 -13.58
C ARG A 78 -7.93 -20.10 -14.92
N LEU A 79 -6.93 -19.22 -14.86
CA LEU A 79 -6.26 -18.76 -16.06
C LEU A 79 -5.51 -19.95 -16.68
N LYS A 80 -5.77 -20.23 -17.96
CA LYS A 80 -5.05 -21.26 -18.70
C LYS A 80 -3.67 -20.70 -19.06
N VAL A 81 -2.63 -21.41 -18.67
CA VAL A 81 -1.26 -21.19 -19.13
C VAL A 81 -0.97 -22.33 -20.10
N THR A 82 -0.73 -21.97 -21.33
CA THR A 82 -0.52 -22.92 -22.45
C THR A 82 0.95 -23.15 -22.75
N GLU A 83 1.79 -22.26 -22.30
CA GLU A 83 3.25 -22.37 -22.44
C GLU A 83 3.76 -23.59 -21.68
N PRO A 84 4.52 -24.47 -22.34
CA PRO A 84 5.06 -25.65 -21.68
C PRO A 84 6.06 -25.29 -20.60
N PHE A 85 6.00 -26.00 -19.48
CA PHE A 85 7.04 -25.90 -18.47
C PHE A 85 8.28 -26.68 -18.93
N GLU A 86 9.34 -25.96 -19.20
CA GLU A 86 10.65 -26.55 -19.47
C GLU A 86 11.45 -26.55 -18.16
N ASN A 87 11.74 -27.73 -17.63
CA ASN A 87 12.58 -27.90 -16.44
C ASN A 87 14.04 -27.67 -16.83
N MET A 88 14.41 -26.40 -17.01
CA MET A 88 15.80 -26.04 -17.23
C MET A 88 16.55 -26.16 -15.90
N GLN A 89 17.31 -27.23 -15.72
CA GLN A 89 18.30 -27.29 -14.68
C GLN A 89 19.42 -26.30 -15.01
N PRO A 90 19.66 -25.27 -14.18
CA PRO A 90 20.71 -24.31 -14.46
C PRO A 90 22.06 -25.07 -14.48
N ALA A 91 22.80 -24.92 -15.59
CA ALA A 91 24.14 -25.50 -15.75
C ALA A 91 25.04 -25.04 -14.59
N GLN A 92 25.89 -25.91 -14.11
CA GLN A 92 26.91 -25.54 -13.12
C GLN A 92 27.94 -24.61 -13.77
N PRO A 93 28.14 -23.40 -13.27
CA PRO A 93 28.87 -22.37 -14.02
C PRO A 93 30.38 -22.56 -14.01
N THR A 94 30.98 -23.26 -13.02
CA THR A 94 32.44 -23.22 -12.84
C THR A 94 32.93 -24.18 -11.77
N ASN A 95 34.26 -24.42 -11.77
CA ASN A 95 35.02 -25.14 -10.75
C ASN A 95 35.67 -24.18 -9.72
N HIS A 96 35.23 -22.93 -9.61
CA HIS A 96 35.82 -21.93 -8.74
C HIS A 96 35.60 -22.23 -7.24
N PRO A 97 36.62 -22.09 -6.36
CA PRO A 97 36.49 -22.42 -4.92
C PRO A 97 35.34 -21.66 -4.23
N LEU A 98 35.18 -20.35 -4.47
CA LEU A 98 34.11 -19.55 -3.93
C LEU A 98 32.73 -20.09 -4.35
N TYR A 99 32.57 -20.53 -5.61
CA TYR A 99 31.30 -21.10 -6.07
C TYR A 99 30.94 -22.36 -5.26
N HIS A 100 31.87 -23.25 -5.07
CA HIS A 100 31.65 -24.47 -4.29
C HIS A 100 31.34 -24.17 -2.83
N HIS A 101 32.04 -23.20 -2.24
CA HIS A 101 31.78 -22.77 -0.88
C HIS A 101 30.35 -22.18 -0.73
N LEU A 102 29.93 -21.24 -1.59
CA LEU A 102 28.60 -20.70 -1.59
C LEU A 102 27.52 -21.76 -1.78
N LYS A 103 27.76 -22.73 -2.66
CA LYS A 103 26.86 -23.87 -2.87
C LYS A 103 26.72 -24.72 -1.61
N ALA A 104 27.84 -25.00 -0.92
CA ALA A 104 27.87 -25.74 0.36
C ALA A 104 27.12 -25.00 1.48
N CYS A 105 27.17 -23.66 1.49
CA CYS A 105 26.39 -22.80 2.40
C CYS A 105 24.90 -22.67 2.04
N GLY A 106 24.41 -23.37 0.99
CA GLY A 106 23.01 -23.29 0.56
C GLY A 106 22.67 -22.14 -0.40
N TYR A 107 23.69 -21.49 -0.99
CA TYR A 107 23.53 -20.39 -1.94
C TYR A 107 24.05 -20.72 -3.35
N PRO A 108 23.51 -21.74 -4.02
CA PRO A 108 23.92 -22.08 -5.38
C PRO A 108 23.63 -20.92 -6.34
N LEU A 109 24.53 -20.71 -7.30
CA LEU A 109 24.38 -19.70 -8.36
C LEU A 109 24.25 -20.39 -9.71
N ASN A 110 23.43 -19.83 -10.61
CA ASN A 110 23.41 -20.26 -12.00
C ASN A 110 24.47 -19.50 -12.83
N THR A 111 24.61 -19.84 -14.11
CA THR A 111 25.61 -19.26 -15.01
C THR A 111 25.46 -17.74 -15.13
N GLU A 112 24.24 -17.22 -15.29
CA GLU A 112 23.97 -15.77 -15.40
C GLU A 112 24.33 -15.05 -14.09
N GLN A 113 23.92 -15.61 -12.96
CA GLN A 113 24.24 -15.08 -11.64
C GLN A 113 25.75 -15.09 -11.39
N TRP A 114 26.45 -16.19 -11.75
CA TRP A 114 27.88 -16.28 -11.60
C TRP A 114 28.61 -15.27 -12.49
N LYS A 115 28.16 -15.07 -13.73
CA LYS A 115 28.68 -14.00 -14.60
C LYS A 115 28.53 -12.63 -13.92
N GLY A 116 27.36 -12.34 -13.31
CA GLY A 116 27.13 -11.10 -12.55
C GLY A 116 28.04 -10.96 -11.34
N VAL A 117 28.49 -12.06 -10.73
CA VAL A 117 29.46 -12.05 -9.62
C VAL A 117 30.88 -11.73 -10.11
N THR A 118 31.30 -12.29 -11.21
CA THR A 118 32.71 -12.26 -11.68
C THR A 118 33.06 -11.10 -12.61
N THR A 119 32.07 -10.44 -13.23
CA THR A 119 32.30 -9.25 -14.09
C THR A 119 32.64 -8.03 -13.21
N ILE A 120 33.90 -7.86 -12.82
CA ILE A 120 34.38 -6.82 -11.89
C ILE A 120 35.27 -5.73 -12.54
N ASP A 121 35.59 -5.88 -13.81
CA ASP A 121 36.53 -4.96 -14.52
C ASP A 121 35.76 -3.83 -15.25
N THR A 122 34.48 -3.99 -15.48
CA THR A 122 33.64 -3.04 -16.21
C THR A 122 32.43 -2.62 -15.36
N PRO A 123 31.86 -1.43 -15.56
CA PRO A 123 30.57 -1.07 -14.99
C PRO A 123 29.49 -2.08 -15.41
N LEU A 124 28.60 -2.43 -14.49
CA LEU A 124 27.66 -3.53 -14.70
C LEU A 124 26.22 -3.13 -14.36
N LEU A 125 25.31 -3.39 -15.29
CA LEU A 125 23.87 -3.40 -15.06
C LEU A 125 23.38 -4.85 -14.98
N ILE A 126 22.79 -5.23 -13.86
CA ILE A 126 22.09 -6.51 -13.68
C ILE A 126 20.59 -6.25 -13.78
N ALA A 127 20.02 -6.50 -14.96
CA ALA A 127 18.59 -6.43 -15.19
C ALA A 127 17.95 -7.75 -14.70
N ALA A 128 17.23 -7.69 -13.59
CA ALA A 128 16.87 -8.87 -12.84
C ALA A 128 15.37 -8.93 -12.56
N GLY A 129 14.67 -9.94 -13.06
CA GLY A 129 13.26 -10.16 -12.75
C GLY A 129 12.96 -10.44 -11.27
N PRO A 130 11.68 -10.48 -10.87
CA PRO A 130 11.30 -10.86 -9.51
C PRO A 130 11.74 -12.28 -9.21
N GLY A 131 12.22 -12.52 -7.98
CA GLY A 131 12.64 -13.86 -7.54
C GLY A 131 13.87 -14.43 -8.25
N SER A 132 14.65 -13.61 -8.98
CA SER A 132 15.88 -14.06 -9.70
C SER A 132 17.15 -14.09 -8.85
N GLY A 133 17.06 -13.74 -7.57
CA GLY A 133 18.20 -13.78 -6.66
C GLY A 133 19.11 -12.55 -6.70
N LYS A 134 18.59 -11.35 -7.01
CA LYS A 134 19.31 -10.06 -7.00
C LYS A 134 20.26 -9.91 -5.80
N THR A 135 19.71 -9.99 -4.61
CA THR A 135 20.46 -9.85 -3.34
C THR A 135 21.56 -10.90 -3.19
N ARG A 136 21.31 -12.13 -3.68
CA ARG A 136 22.31 -13.22 -3.69
C ARG A 136 23.49 -12.88 -4.58
N VAL A 137 23.24 -12.37 -5.77
CA VAL A 137 24.30 -11.98 -6.71
C VAL A 137 25.13 -10.84 -6.14
N LEU A 138 24.50 -9.80 -5.57
CA LEU A 138 25.22 -8.68 -4.95
C LEU A 138 26.13 -9.12 -3.81
N THR A 139 25.62 -9.94 -2.89
CA THR A 139 26.42 -10.41 -1.74
C THR A 139 27.53 -11.36 -2.17
N ALA A 140 27.27 -12.25 -3.14
CA ALA A 140 28.30 -13.11 -3.70
C ALA A 140 29.39 -12.30 -4.44
N ARG A 141 29.01 -11.22 -5.15
CA ARG A 141 29.95 -10.29 -5.80
C ARG A 141 30.87 -9.60 -4.78
N VAL A 142 30.32 -9.14 -3.64
CA VAL A 142 31.13 -8.58 -2.55
C VAL A 142 32.16 -9.61 -2.07
N ALA A 143 31.72 -10.86 -1.84
CA ALA A 143 32.60 -11.92 -1.41
C ALA A 143 33.71 -12.22 -2.46
N TYR A 144 33.34 -12.24 -3.74
CA TYR A 144 34.29 -12.45 -4.85
C TYR A 144 35.33 -11.32 -4.91
N ILE A 145 34.92 -10.05 -4.85
CA ILE A 145 35.82 -8.89 -4.88
C ILE A 145 36.82 -8.97 -3.72
N LEU A 146 36.36 -9.27 -2.50
CA LEU A 146 37.23 -9.35 -1.32
C LEU A 146 38.23 -10.51 -1.37
N GLN A 147 37.92 -11.61 -2.07
CA GLN A 147 38.82 -12.75 -2.20
C GLN A 147 39.80 -12.63 -3.36
N GLU A 148 39.30 -12.15 -4.51
CA GLU A 148 40.07 -12.19 -5.76
C GLU A 148 40.84 -10.89 -6.02
N THR A 149 40.56 -9.84 -5.27
CA THR A 149 41.25 -8.55 -5.42
C THR A 149 41.83 -8.08 -4.09
N ASN A 150 42.89 -7.27 -4.14
CA ASN A 150 43.46 -6.62 -2.95
C ASN A 150 42.64 -5.43 -2.46
N THR A 151 41.32 -5.46 -2.63
CA THR A 151 40.42 -4.35 -2.26
C THR A 151 40.21 -4.33 -0.75
N ASN A 152 40.44 -3.17 -0.14
CA ASN A 152 40.13 -2.97 1.26
C ASN A 152 38.60 -2.92 1.46
N PRO A 153 38.00 -3.54 2.49
CA PRO A 153 36.59 -3.48 2.74
C PRO A 153 36.01 -2.05 2.81
N ASN A 154 36.81 -1.05 3.23
CA ASN A 154 36.38 0.37 3.25
C ASN A 154 36.23 0.98 1.85
N GLU A 155 36.73 0.34 0.81
CA GLU A 155 36.63 0.78 -0.59
C GLU A 155 35.35 0.27 -1.26
N LEU A 156 34.56 -0.55 -0.53
CA LEU A 156 33.29 -1.09 -0.98
C LEU A 156 32.14 -0.26 -0.43
N MET A 157 31.28 0.22 -1.31
CA MET A 157 30.01 0.86 -0.96
C MET A 157 28.85 0.02 -1.48
N LEU A 158 27.92 -0.35 -0.57
CA LEU A 158 26.74 -1.16 -0.86
C LEU A 158 25.49 -0.43 -0.39
N ILE A 159 24.68 0.05 -1.33
CA ILE A 159 23.48 0.85 -1.05
C ILE A 159 22.23 0.05 -1.38
N SER A 160 21.27 0.10 -0.48
CA SER A 160 19.93 -0.46 -0.69
C SER A 160 18.86 0.57 -0.41
N PHE A 161 17.65 0.34 -0.94
CA PHE A 161 16.53 1.27 -0.80
C PHE A 161 15.94 1.31 0.62
N THR A 162 15.90 0.17 1.32
CA THR A 162 15.32 0.06 2.67
C THR A 162 16.33 -0.40 3.72
N LYS A 163 16.10 0.01 4.99
CA LYS A 163 16.91 -0.44 6.12
C LYS A 163 16.87 -1.98 6.27
N LYS A 164 15.69 -2.60 6.05
CA LYS A 164 15.51 -4.05 6.12
C LYS A 164 16.39 -4.76 5.07
N ALA A 165 16.37 -4.29 3.81
CA ALA A 165 17.20 -4.87 2.75
C ALA A 165 18.71 -4.68 3.03
N ALA A 166 19.12 -3.51 3.53
CA ALA A 166 20.52 -3.29 3.94
C ALA A 166 20.97 -4.22 5.09
N THR A 167 20.08 -4.52 6.04
CA THR A 167 20.33 -5.49 7.12
C THR A 167 20.44 -6.92 6.55
N GLU A 168 19.51 -7.32 5.68
CA GLU A 168 19.52 -8.63 5.02
C GLU A 168 20.82 -8.87 4.21
N LEU A 169 21.32 -7.84 3.50
CA LEU A 169 22.60 -7.89 2.80
C LEU A 169 23.75 -8.23 3.75
N LYS A 170 23.81 -7.57 4.92
CA LYS A 170 24.84 -7.82 5.93
C LYS A 170 24.74 -9.23 6.53
N GLU A 171 23.54 -9.64 6.93
CA GLU A 171 23.28 -10.96 7.50
C GLU A 171 23.67 -12.07 6.52
N ARG A 172 23.36 -11.89 5.24
CA ARG A 172 23.71 -12.84 4.19
C ARG A 172 25.22 -12.93 3.97
N LEU A 173 25.94 -11.79 3.97
CA LEU A 173 27.41 -11.80 3.93
C LEU A 173 28.01 -12.54 5.13
N GLN A 174 27.45 -12.36 6.32
CA GLN A 174 27.87 -13.08 7.53
C GLN A 174 27.60 -14.59 7.42
N SER A 175 26.45 -14.98 6.85
CA SER A 175 26.08 -16.39 6.69
C SER A 175 27.00 -17.18 5.76
N TYR A 176 27.77 -16.52 4.91
CA TYR A 176 28.79 -17.18 4.09
C TYR A 176 30.00 -17.68 4.90
N GLN A 177 30.24 -17.18 6.11
CA GLN A 177 31.34 -17.56 7.00
C GLN A 177 32.73 -17.44 6.34
N LEU A 178 32.88 -16.58 5.35
CA LEU A 178 34.14 -16.35 4.62
C LEU A 178 35.02 -15.30 5.30
N PHE A 179 34.39 -14.33 5.97
CA PHE A 179 35.08 -13.20 6.56
C PHE A 179 34.61 -12.98 8.00
N PRO A 180 35.51 -12.61 8.91
CA PRO A 180 35.15 -12.27 10.27
C PRO A 180 34.36 -10.94 10.29
N SER A 181 33.53 -10.78 11.32
CA SER A 181 32.59 -9.62 11.43
C SER A 181 33.30 -8.26 11.43
N ASN A 182 34.54 -8.17 11.96
CA ASN A 182 35.33 -6.94 11.94
C ASN A 182 35.68 -6.48 10.51
N ILE A 183 35.90 -7.42 9.58
CA ILE A 183 36.12 -7.11 8.16
C ILE A 183 34.81 -6.64 7.52
N LEU A 184 33.70 -7.37 7.71
CA LEU A 184 32.41 -7.04 7.12
C LEU A 184 31.85 -5.70 7.63
N ASN A 185 32.13 -5.35 8.88
CA ASN A 185 31.72 -4.06 9.46
C ASN A 185 32.44 -2.84 8.87
N ARG A 186 33.56 -3.04 8.17
CA ARG A 186 34.28 -1.97 7.46
C ARG A 186 33.67 -1.63 6.11
N ILE A 187 32.83 -2.51 5.54
CA ILE A 187 32.10 -2.24 4.30
C ILE A 187 31.10 -1.12 4.56
N VAL A 188 31.07 -0.10 3.71
CA VAL A 188 30.06 0.97 3.79
C VAL A 188 28.74 0.44 3.25
N CYS A 189 27.91 -0.10 4.13
CA CYS A 189 26.62 -0.66 3.77
C CYS A 189 25.47 0.07 4.49
N GLY A 190 24.43 0.45 3.74
CA GLY A 190 23.27 1.14 4.30
C GLY A 190 22.26 1.59 3.25
N THR A 191 21.29 2.43 3.69
CA THR A 191 20.39 3.14 2.76
C THR A 191 21.06 4.42 2.25
N PHE A 192 20.55 4.99 1.15
CA PHE A 192 20.99 6.30 0.67
C PHE A 192 21.08 7.33 1.81
N HIS A 193 20.00 7.57 2.51
CA HIS A 193 19.98 8.51 3.63
C HIS A 193 21.06 8.21 4.68
N SER A 194 21.20 6.95 5.08
CA SER A 194 22.15 6.59 6.14
C SER A 194 23.62 6.76 5.73
N VAL A 195 23.96 6.54 4.46
CA VAL A 195 25.31 6.68 3.93
C VAL A 195 25.65 8.16 3.75
N PHE A 196 24.81 8.91 3.05
CA PHE A 196 25.07 10.31 2.74
C PHE A 196 24.95 11.24 3.96
N TYR A 197 24.03 10.96 4.88
CA TYR A 197 23.95 11.69 6.14
C TYR A 197 25.19 11.49 7.03
N ARG A 198 25.82 10.31 7.04
CA ARG A 198 27.09 10.10 7.75
C ARG A 198 28.22 10.95 7.15
N ILE A 199 28.26 11.15 5.84
CA ILE A 199 29.23 12.00 5.17
C ILE A 199 29.03 13.44 5.63
N LEU A 200 27.81 13.97 5.58
CA LEU A 200 27.48 15.32 6.06
C LEU A 200 27.83 15.53 7.52
N ARG A 201 27.45 14.60 8.39
CA ARG A 201 27.78 14.70 9.83
C ARG A 201 29.27 14.67 10.12
N TYR A 202 30.04 13.99 9.30
CA TYR A 202 31.51 13.96 9.46
C TYR A 202 32.15 15.30 9.09
N HIS A 203 31.71 15.97 8.03
CA HIS A 203 32.31 17.21 7.56
C HIS A 203 31.68 18.46 8.17
N GLU A 204 30.39 18.46 8.44
CA GLU A 204 29.64 19.61 8.97
C GLU A 204 28.78 19.20 10.19
N PRO A 205 29.38 18.72 11.30
CA PRO A 205 28.65 18.14 12.43
C PRO A 205 27.68 19.09 13.12
N ILE A 206 27.97 20.40 13.14
CA ILE A 206 27.13 21.41 13.77
C ILE A 206 25.87 21.67 12.92
N ARG A 207 26.02 21.77 11.60
CA ARG A 207 24.90 22.00 10.68
C ARG A 207 23.94 20.80 10.67
N TRP A 208 24.47 19.58 10.61
CA TRP A 208 23.73 18.34 10.48
C TRP A 208 23.56 17.58 11.80
N ASP A 209 23.43 18.30 12.91
CA ASP A 209 23.15 17.67 14.20
C ASP A 209 21.77 16.99 14.19
N ALA A 210 21.69 15.77 14.74
CA ALA A 210 20.46 15.00 14.80
C ALA A 210 19.33 15.72 15.58
N ALA A 211 19.65 16.59 16.52
CA ALA A 211 18.68 17.39 17.24
C ALA A 211 17.91 18.37 16.35
N LYS A 212 18.50 18.76 15.21
CA LYS A 212 17.90 19.67 14.23
C LYS A 212 17.04 18.95 13.18
N LEU A 213 16.98 17.62 13.23
CA LEU A 213 16.19 16.83 12.29
C LEU A 213 14.70 16.92 12.60
N LEU A 214 13.92 17.33 11.60
CA LEU A 214 12.46 17.29 11.61
C LEU A 214 11.95 15.86 11.36
N SER A 215 12.12 14.98 12.34
CA SER A 215 11.76 13.57 12.25
C SER A 215 10.27 13.29 12.44
N HIS A 216 9.54 14.20 13.09
CA HIS A 216 8.11 14.07 13.40
C HIS A 216 7.27 14.96 12.49
N GLU A 217 6.19 14.43 11.93
CA GLU A 217 5.30 15.16 11.03
C GLU A 217 4.69 16.40 11.69
N TRP A 218 4.28 16.30 12.97
CA TRP A 218 3.70 17.44 13.67
C TRP A 218 4.63 18.68 13.73
N LYS A 219 5.97 18.47 13.78
CA LYS A 219 6.94 19.59 13.75
C LYS A 219 6.96 20.27 12.38
N LYS A 220 6.89 19.46 11.32
CA LYS A 220 6.78 19.99 9.95
C LYS A 220 5.48 20.77 9.75
N GLU A 221 4.37 20.26 10.30
CA GLU A 221 3.09 20.98 10.26
C GLU A 221 3.14 22.32 11.00
N VAL A 222 3.81 22.39 12.16
CA VAL A 222 3.97 23.66 12.89
C VAL A 222 4.70 24.71 12.04
N LEU A 223 5.81 24.34 11.42
CA LEU A 223 6.55 25.21 10.49
C LEU A 223 5.70 25.60 9.28
N LEU A 224 4.95 24.68 8.72
CA LEU A 224 4.08 24.94 7.58
C LEU A 224 2.95 25.90 7.94
N ARG A 225 2.39 25.82 9.16
CA ARG A 225 1.43 26.81 9.70
C ARG A 225 2.04 28.18 9.86
N GLN A 226 3.28 28.27 10.32
CA GLN A 226 4.00 29.55 10.44
C GLN A 226 4.25 30.15 9.04
N ALA A 227 4.67 29.34 8.07
CA ALA A 227 4.84 29.76 6.69
C ALA A 227 3.53 30.28 6.08
N ALA A 228 2.43 29.57 6.28
CA ALA A 228 1.11 30.00 5.83
C ALA A 228 0.70 31.35 6.44
N LYS A 229 0.90 31.49 7.74
CA LYS A 229 0.57 32.72 8.46
C LYS A 229 1.37 33.92 7.94
N SER A 230 2.66 33.74 7.61
CA SER A 230 3.49 34.81 7.05
C SER A 230 3.01 35.29 5.67
N LEU A 231 2.35 34.42 4.91
CA LEU A 231 1.78 34.72 3.61
C LEU A 231 0.30 35.17 3.66
N GLY A 232 -0.30 35.23 4.86
CA GLY A 232 -1.72 35.55 5.01
C GLY A 232 -2.66 34.44 4.56
N ILE A 233 -2.16 33.21 4.35
CA ILE A 233 -2.94 32.07 3.91
C ILE A 233 -3.64 31.46 5.13
N SER A 234 -4.95 31.20 5.01
CA SER A 234 -5.72 30.56 6.07
C SER A 234 -5.32 29.09 6.25
N GLU A 235 -5.13 28.64 7.51
CA GLU A 235 -4.87 27.23 7.80
C GLU A 235 -5.96 26.29 7.26
N GLN A 236 -7.17 26.81 7.03
CA GLN A 236 -8.29 26.07 6.48
C GLN A 236 -8.17 25.77 4.98
N GLU A 237 -7.28 26.50 4.29
CA GLU A 237 -6.97 26.33 2.87
C GLU A 237 -5.85 25.33 2.61
N ILE A 238 -5.23 24.79 3.69
CA ILE A 238 -4.04 23.97 3.59
C ILE A 238 -4.34 22.53 4.03
N VAL A 239 -4.06 21.58 3.15
CA VAL A 239 -3.99 20.15 3.49
C VAL A 239 -2.51 19.82 3.77
N PHE A 240 -2.13 19.86 5.05
CA PHE A 240 -0.73 19.80 5.48
C PHE A 240 0.04 18.59 4.91
N ASP A 241 -0.56 17.39 4.97
CA ASP A 241 0.09 16.17 4.47
C ASP A 241 0.38 16.24 2.96
N GLU A 242 -0.53 16.82 2.18
CA GLU A 242 -0.38 16.95 0.73
C GLU A 242 0.68 17.99 0.36
N MET A 243 0.71 19.11 1.07
CA MET A 243 1.74 20.12 0.87
C MET A 243 3.13 19.55 1.16
N LEU A 244 3.29 18.87 2.29
CA LEU A 244 4.56 18.24 2.64
C LEU A 244 4.99 17.15 1.65
N GLN A 245 4.04 16.37 1.11
CA GLN A 245 4.33 15.41 0.04
C GLN A 245 4.74 16.10 -1.26
N THR A 246 4.10 17.20 -1.63
CA THR A 246 4.45 17.98 -2.83
C THR A 246 5.83 18.60 -2.68
N PHE A 247 6.17 19.15 -1.51
CA PHE A 247 7.50 19.69 -1.24
C PHE A 247 8.58 18.59 -1.30
N SER A 248 8.29 17.43 -0.73
CA SER A 248 9.18 16.27 -0.84
C SER A 248 9.36 15.85 -2.30
N PHE A 249 8.29 15.83 -3.10
CA PHE A 249 8.38 15.52 -4.52
C PHE A 249 9.25 16.51 -5.30
N TYR A 250 9.10 17.82 -5.06
CA TYR A 250 9.97 18.85 -5.69
C TYR A 250 11.43 18.64 -5.30
N LYS A 251 11.71 18.44 -4.02
CA LYS A 251 13.08 18.21 -3.52
C LYS A 251 13.69 16.94 -4.12
N ASN A 252 12.91 15.85 -4.23
CA ASN A 252 13.36 14.59 -4.82
C ASN A 252 13.62 14.69 -6.33
N GLN A 253 13.09 15.71 -7.00
CA GLN A 253 13.45 16.10 -8.38
C GLN A 253 14.63 17.09 -8.46
N GLY A 254 15.23 17.47 -7.33
CA GLY A 254 16.30 18.44 -7.26
C GLY A 254 15.88 19.88 -7.54
N LYS A 255 14.57 20.15 -7.48
CA LYS A 255 14.03 21.49 -7.71
C LYS A 255 14.14 22.33 -6.45
N THR A 256 14.71 23.51 -6.57
CA THR A 256 14.71 24.52 -5.52
C THR A 256 13.40 25.32 -5.51
N PRO A 257 13.05 26.01 -4.41
CA PRO A 257 11.91 26.92 -4.41
C PRO A 257 11.98 27.97 -5.53
N ASP A 258 13.18 28.50 -5.83
CA ASP A 258 13.37 29.48 -6.90
C ASP A 258 13.10 28.91 -8.31
N ASP A 259 13.45 27.63 -8.54
CA ASP A 259 13.17 26.97 -9.81
C ASP A 259 11.66 26.78 -10.02
N ILE A 260 10.95 26.45 -8.96
CA ILE A 260 9.49 26.26 -8.99
C ILE A 260 8.79 27.59 -9.23
N LEU A 261 9.17 28.65 -8.51
CA LEU A 261 8.58 29.99 -8.66
C LEU A 261 8.81 30.60 -10.05
N LYS A 262 9.89 30.25 -10.74
CA LYS A 262 10.10 30.68 -12.14
C LYS A 262 9.06 30.09 -13.08
N THR A 263 8.54 28.89 -12.78
CA THR A 263 7.53 28.22 -13.61
C THR A 263 6.11 28.64 -13.25
N GLU A 264 5.82 28.84 -11.95
CA GLU A 264 4.52 29.22 -11.42
C GLU A 264 4.63 30.32 -10.34
N PRO A 265 4.86 31.57 -10.70
CA PRO A 265 5.16 32.64 -9.73
C PRO A 265 4.03 32.95 -8.75
N ASN A 266 2.80 32.74 -9.16
CA ASN A 266 1.60 33.08 -8.38
C ASN A 266 0.92 31.84 -7.73
N GLY A 267 1.53 30.68 -7.83
CA GLY A 267 0.99 29.47 -7.23
C GLY A 267 1.08 29.52 -5.69
N MET A 268 -0.03 29.26 -5.02
CA MET A 268 -0.06 29.23 -3.55
C MET A 268 0.90 28.19 -2.98
N THR A 269 0.93 27.00 -3.58
CA THR A 269 1.79 25.88 -3.17
C THR A 269 3.27 26.25 -3.28
N GLU A 270 3.65 26.95 -4.34
CA GLU A 270 5.02 27.34 -4.66
C GLU A 270 5.52 28.43 -3.68
N GLN A 271 4.69 29.42 -3.41
CA GLN A 271 4.98 30.47 -2.41
C GLN A 271 5.09 29.86 -1.01
N LEU A 272 4.21 28.92 -0.67
CA LEU A 272 4.23 28.22 0.61
C LEU A 272 5.48 27.34 0.75
N PHE A 273 5.92 26.69 -0.34
CA PHE A 273 7.16 25.93 -0.37
C PHE A 273 8.37 26.82 -0.08
N GLN A 274 8.46 27.99 -0.74
CA GLN A 274 9.55 28.95 -0.49
C GLN A 274 9.55 29.43 0.98
N ALA A 275 8.39 29.83 1.50
CA ALA A 275 8.28 30.31 2.87
C ALA A 275 8.66 29.22 3.89
N TYR A 276 8.21 27.99 3.66
CA TYR A 276 8.54 26.82 4.50
C TYR A 276 10.05 26.53 4.51
N GLU A 277 10.68 26.46 3.34
CA GLU A 277 12.13 26.20 3.22
C GLU A 277 12.96 27.36 3.80
N THR A 278 12.48 28.61 3.70
CA THR A 278 13.14 29.77 4.31
C THR A 278 13.09 29.68 5.84
N LEU A 279 11.93 29.46 6.44
CA LEU A 279 11.80 29.30 7.88
C LEU A 279 12.65 28.15 8.43
N LYS A 280 12.61 27.01 7.72
CA LYS A 280 13.40 25.83 8.10
C LYS A 280 14.91 26.13 8.11
N ARG A 281 15.40 26.86 7.11
CA ARG A 281 16.80 27.31 6.99
C ARG A 281 17.17 28.30 8.09
N ASP A 282 16.30 29.29 8.35
CA ASP A 282 16.55 30.35 9.34
C ASP A 282 16.61 29.77 10.77
N GLU A 283 15.80 28.74 11.07
CA GLU A 283 15.85 27.99 12.31
C GLU A 283 16.99 26.93 12.35
N GLY A 284 17.73 26.78 11.25
CA GLY A 284 18.81 25.78 11.12
C GLY A 284 18.34 24.34 11.16
N LEU A 285 17.08 24.09 10.80
CA LEU A 285 16.46 22.77 10.78
C LEU A 285 16.59 22.10 9.41
N PHE A 286 16.47 20.77 9.39
CA PHE A 286 16.45 19.98 8.14
C PHE A 286 15.55 18.76 8.27
N ASP A 287 15.08 18.26 7.12
CA ASP A 287 14.30 17.02 7.02
C ASP A 287 15.08 15.90 6.31
N PHE A 288 14.43 14.77 6.07
CA PHE A 288 15.08 13.63 5.40
C PHE A 288 15.50 13.93 3.96
N ASP A 289 14.70 14.71 3.22
CA ASP A 289 15.02 15.06 1.82
C ASP A 289 16.24 15.99 1.76
N ASP A 290 16.41 16.88 2.75
CA ASP A 290 17.57 17.76 2.85
C ASP A 290 18.89 17.01 3.04
N MET A 291 18.87 15.82 3.64
CA MET A 291 20.11 15.04 3.80
C MET A 291 20.73 14.67 2.46
N LEU A 292 19.90 14.36 1.46
CA LEU A 292 20.39 13.98 0.14
C LEU A 292 20.73 15.22 -0.69
N LEU A 293 19.85 16.22 -0.72
CA LEU A 293 20.11 17.49 -1.40
C LEU A 293 21.32 18.21 -0.83
N GLY A 294 21.43 18.27 0.49
CA GLY A 294 22.57 18.89 1.18
C GLY A 294 23.88 18.18 0.86
N CYS A 295 23.87 16.85 0.76
CA CYS A 295 25.06 16.11 0.37
C CYS A 295 25.44 16.34 -1.09
N LEU A 296 24.45 16.42 -2.00
CA LEU A 296 24.67 16.76 -3.40
C LEU A 296 25.30 18.16 -3.55
N GLN A 297 24.75 19.14 -2.84
CA GLN A 297 25.28 20.50 -2.83
C GLN A 297 26.68 20.55 -2.21
N PHE A 298 26.88 19.89 -1.06
CA PHE A 298 28.17 19.81 -0.38
C PHE A 298 29.27 19.28 -1.31
N PHE A 299 29.01 18.23 -2.07
CA PHE A 299 29.97 17.69 -3.02
C PHE A 299 30.24 18.61 -4.20
N ARG A 300 29.24 19.32 -4.70
CA ARG A 300 29.41 20.29 -5.79
C ARG A 300 30.24 21.51 -5.36
N GLU A 301 30.12 21.93 -4.12
CA GLU A 301 30.87 23.05 -3.53
C GLU A 301 32.28 22.65 -3.05
N ASN A 302 32.52 21.36 -2.75
CA ASN A 302 33.77 20.87 -2.16
C ASN A 302 34.43 19.78 -3.04
N LEU A 303 34.83 20.15 -4.26
CA LEU A 303 35.41 19.22 -5.24
C LEU A 303 36.61 18.40 -4.71
N PRO A 304 37.55 18.95 -3.88
CA PRO A 304 38.64 18.15 -3.32
C PRO A 304 38.13 17.05 -2.39
N ILE A 305 37.08 17.29 -1.61
CA ILE A 305 36.46 16.28 -0.74
C ILE A 305 35.76 15.23 -1.62
N LEU A 306 35.04 15.64 -2.64
CA LEU A 306 34.42 14.70 -3.58
C LEU A 306 35.48 13.78 -4.22
N ALA A 307 36.60 14.33 -4.67
CA ALA A 307 37.71 13.56 -5.26
C ALA A 307 38.25 12.48 -4.29
N ASN A 308 38.37 12.79 -2.99
CA ASN A 308 38.77 11.84 -1.98
C ASN A 308 37.77 10.68 -1.86
N TYR A 309 36.46 10.94 -1.92
CA TYR A 309 35.44 9.89 -1.90
C TYR A 309 35.42 9.07 -3.19
N GLN A 310 35.62 9.69 -4.35
CA GLN A 310 35.75 9.02 -5.65
C GLN A 310 36.95 8.06 -5.66
N GLN A 311 38.10 8.47 -5.12
CA GLN A 311 39.29 7.61 -4.97
C GLN A 311 39.07 6.50 -3.93
N ARG A 312 38.36 6.81 -2.84
CA ARG A 312 38.10 5.83 -1.78
C ARG A 312 37.21 4.70 -2.24
N PHE A 313 36.10 5.00 -2.93
CA PHE A 313 35.10 3.97 -3.30
C PHE A 313 35.44 3.36 -4.64
N ARG A 314 36.26 2.33 -4.61
CA ARG A 314 36.67 1.57 -5.81
C ARG A 314 35.48 0.80 -6.41
N TYR A 315 34.59 0.27 -5.58
CA TYR A 315 33.40 -0.47 -6.00
C TYR A 315 32.14 0.13 -5.34
N ILE A 316 31.17 0.51 -6.16
CA ILE A 316 29.87 1.00 -5.74
C ILE A 316 28.80 0.05 -6.26
N MET A 317 28.00 -0.51 -5.35
CA MET A 317 26.93 -1.45 -5.69
C MET A 317 25.60 -0.93 -5.16
N ILE A 318 24.56 -0.94 -6.02
CA ILE A 318 23.24 -0.39 -5.69
C ILE A 318 22.18 -1.43 -5.98
N ASP A 319 21.42 -1.76 -4.95
CA ASP A 319 20.23 -2.63 -5.05
C ASP A 319 18.96 -1.81 -5.30
N GLU A 320 17.98 -2.40 -5.99
CA GLU A 320 16.70 -1.79 -6.33
C GLU A 320 16.86 -0.42 -7.04
N PHE A 321 17.80 -0.34 -8.00
CA PHE A 321 18.15 0.91 -8.70
C PHE A 321 16.96 1.56 -9.43
N GLN A 322 15.95 0.82 -9.82
CA GLN A 322 14.75 1.36 -10.47
C GLN A 322 13.90 2.27 -9.57
N ASP A 323 14.14 2.27 -8.24
CA ASP A 323 13.37 3.06 -7.28
C ASP A 323 14.04 4.37 -6.88
N ILE A 324 15.24 4.65 -7.38
CA ILE A 324 15.95 5.88 -7.05
C ILE A 324 15.26 7.10 -7.66
N ASN A 325 15.37 8.23 -6.95
CA ASN A 325 14.96 9.53 -7.43
C ASN A 325 16.12 10.29 -8.09
N TRP A 326 15.83 11.47 -8.64
CA TRP A 326 16.83 12.26 -9.36
C TRP A 326 18.03 12.65 -8.48
N VAL A 327 17.81 13.06 -7.22
CA VAL A 327 18.91 13.46 -6.31
C VAL A 327 19.83 12.27 -6.01
N GLN A 328 19.25 11.10 -5.81
CA GLN A 328 20.02 9.86 -5.59
C GLN A 328 20.82 9.47 -6.83
N TYR A 329 20.20 9.62 -8.01
CA TYR A 329 20.87 9.38 -9.28
C TYR A 329 22.09 10.32 -9.46
N GLU A 330 21.91 11.63 -9.24
CA GLU A 330 23.00 12.62 -9.34
C GLU A 330 24.15 12.33 -8.35
N LEU A 331 23.83 11.99 -7.09
CA LEU A 331 24.83 11.60 -6.10
C LEU A 331 25.66 10.41 -6.55
N ILE A 332 25.04 9.41 -7.17
CA ILE A 332 25.75 8.24 -7.69
C ILE A 332 26.59 8.61 -8.90
N GLN A 333 26.07 9.42 -9.82
CA GLN A 333 26.84 9.88 -10.99
C GLN A 333 28.10 10.63 -10.57
N LEU A 334 28.00 11.53 -9.57
CA LEU A 334 29.17 12.25 -9.04
C LEU A 334 30.19 11.31 -8.43
N LEU A 335 29.77 10.33 -7.62
CA LEU A 335 30.67 9.45 -6.91
C LEU A 335 31.31 8.36 -7.80
N SER A 336 30.61 7.89 -8.81
CA SER A 336 31.02 6.72 -9.60
C SER A 336 31.93 7.05 -10.78
N THR A 337 32.38 8.29 -10.92
CA THR A 337 33.20 8.74 -12.07
C THR A 337 34.46 7.91 -12.29
N SER A 338 35.10 7.42 -11.20
CA SER A 338 36.29 6.59 -11.24
C SER A 338 36.09 5.19 -10.62
N SER A 339 34.86 4.87 -10.23
CA SER A 339 34.53 3.64 -9.52
C SER A 339 33.98 2.56 -10.47
N ASN A 340 34.17 1.30 -10.14
CA ASN A 340 33.42 0.21 -10.76
C ASN A 340 32.00 0.21 -10.21
N LEU A 341 31.06 0.70 -11.03
CA LEU A 341 29.64 0.81 -10.68
C LEU A 341 28.92 -0.48 -11.04
N CYS A 342 28.23 -1.09 -10.08
CA CYS A 342 27.31 -2.19 -10.33
C CYS A 342 25.91 -1.81 -9.84
N VAL A 343 24.93 -1.75 -10.74
CA VAL A 343 23.53 -1.50 -10.38
C VAL A 343 22.71 -2.73 -10.64
N VAL A 344 21.80 -3.02 -9.72
CA VAL A 344 20.84 -4.14 -9.84
C VAL A 344 19.43 -3.59 -9.74
N GLY A 345 18.59 -3.97 -10.68
CA GLY A 345 17.22 -3.46 -10.70
C GLY A 345 16.28 -4.26 -11.60
N ASP A 346 15.00 -3.94 -11.44
CA ASP A 346 13.91 -4.44 -12.26
C ASP A 346 12.99 -3.29 -12.66
N ASP A 347 13.14 -2.79 -13.88
CA ASP A 347 12.33 -1.71 -14.44
C ASP A 347 10.82 -2.05 -14.46
N ASP A 348 10.47 -3.33 -14.53
CA ASP A 348 9.09 -3.81 -14.41
C ASP A 348 8.52 -3.70 -13.00
N GLN A 349 9.33 -3.40 -11.98
CA GLN A 349 8.93 -3.18 -10.59
C GLN A 349 9.07 -1.72 -10.12
N THR A 350 9.21 -0.75 -11.03
CA THR A 350 9.18 0.68 -10.68
C THR A 350 7.75 1.11 -10.36
N ILE A 351 7.47 1.37 -9.08
CA ILE A 351 6.14 1.72 -8.55
C ILE A 351 6.16 2.90 -7.57
N TYR A 352 7.23 3.69 -7.53
CA TYR A 352 7.40 4.84 -6.65
C TYR A 352 7.58 6.16 -7.42
N SER A 353 6.93 6.32 -8.58
CA SER A 353 7.01 7.57 -9.37
C SER A 353 6.49 8.77 -8.60
N PHE A 354 5.53 8.57 -7.71
CA PHE A 354 5.04 9.61 -6.80
C PHE A 354 6.10 10.14 -5.81
N ARG A 355 7.24 9.44 -5.66
CA ARG A 355 8.43 9.88 -4.92
C ARG A 355 9.56 10.36 -5.83
N GLY A 356 9.28 10.58 -7.12
CA GLY A 356 10.27 11.04 -8.10
C GLY A 356 11.12 9.93 -8.71
N SER A 357 10.81 8.64 -8.47
CA SER A 357 11.50 7.57 -9.20
C SER A 357 11.05 7.49 -10.65
N SER A 358 11.97 7.09 -11.53
CA SER A 358 11.67 6.92 -12.96
C SER A 358 12.39 5.69 -13.50
N PRO A 359 11.71 4.85 -14.29
CA PRO A 359 12.36 3.74 -14.99
C PRO A 359 13.42 4.24 -15.97
N SER A 360 13.34 5.50 -16.43
CA SER A 360 14.32 6.09 -17.35
C SER A 360 15.74 6.08 -16.80
N PHE A 361 15.94 6.25 -15.48
CA PHE A 361 17.28 6.20 -14.88
C PHE A 361 18.00 4.87 -15.14
N LEU A 362 17.26 3.77 -15.10
CA LEU A 362 17.82 2.44 -15.39
C LEU A 362 17.94 2.21 -16.90
N LEU A 363 16.96 2.62 -17.69
CA LEU A 363 16.91 2.40 -19.13
C LEU A 363 18.01 3.20 -19.88
N GLU A 364 18.28 4.43 -19.45
CA GLU A 364 19.26 5.33 -20.07
C GLU A 364 20.69 5.07 -19.60
N MET A 365 20.90 4.22 -18.59
CA MET A 365 22.26 3.93 -18.09
C MET A 365 23.20 3.42 -19.16
N LYS A 366 22.70 2.62 -20.11
CA LYS A 366 23.51 2.08 -21.19
C LYS A 366 24.08 3.17 -22.12
N GLU A 367 23.37 4.29 -22.23
CA GLU A 367 23.81 5.43 -23.05
C GLU A 367 24.73 6.38 -22.26
N LYS A 368 24.51 6.48 -20.95
CA LYS A 368 25.20 7.44 -20.07
C LYS A 368 26.49 6.92 -19.45
N VAL A 369 26.63 5.60 -19.27
CA VAL A 369 27.80 4.97 -18.65
C VAL A 369 28.62 4.25 -19.71
N ALA A 370 29.79 4.78 -20.00
CA ALA A 370 30.70 4.20 -21.00
C ALA A 370 31.15 2.79 -20.57
N GLY A 371 31.12 1.84 -21.50
CA GLY A 371 31.56 0.47 -21.25
C GLY A 371 30.64 -0.36 -20.36
N LEU A 372 29.41 0.10 -20.09
CA LEU A 372 28.44 -0.62 -19.26
C LEU A 372 28.09 -1.97 -19.88
N GLU A 373 28.41 -3.04 -19.20
CA GLU A 373 27.92 -4.39 -19.53
C GLU A 373 26.53 -4.63 -18.93
N THR A 374 25.68 -5.34 -19.66
CA THR A 374 24.33 -5.69 -19.18
C THR A 374 24.17 -7.19 -19.08
N ILE A 375 23.78 -7.68 -17.90
CA ILE A 375 23.47 -9.08 -17.65
C ILE A 375 22.01 -9.19 -17.25
N VAL A 376 21.27 -10.09 -17.90
CA VAL A 376 19.86 -10.35 -17.58
C VAL A 376 19.76 -11.61 -16.74
N LEU A 377 19.17 -11.51 -15.55
CA LEU A 377 18.85 -12.69 -14.74
C LEU A 377 17.46 -13.20 -15.13
N SER A 378 17.43 -14.27 -15.90
CA SER A 378 16.22 -14.81 -16.51
C SER A 378 15.49 -15.85 -15.64
N THR A 379 16.16 -16.46 -14.66
CA THR A 379 15.61 -17.56 -13.85
C THR A 379 14.86 -17.05 -12.63
N ASN A 380 13.56 -17.36 -12.53
CA ASN A 380 12.74 -17.08 -11.34
C ASN A 380 12.67 -18.31 -10.43
N TYR A 381 13.19 -18.16 -9.21
CA TYR A 381 13.24 -19.22 -8.17
C TYR A 381 12.06 -19.12 -7.18
N ARG A 382 11.26 -18.06 -7.25
CA ARG A 382 10.19 -17.75 -6.28
C ARG A 382 8.86 -18.35 -6.66
N SER A 383 8.40 -18.05 -7.86
CA SER A 383 7.02 -18.28 -8.28
C SER A 383 6.91 -19.48 -9.22
N SER A 384 5.77 -20.16 -9.17
CA SER A 384 5.49 -21.24 -10.13
C SER A 384 5.41 -20.73 -11.57
N HIS A 385 5.67 -21.62 -12.51
CA HIS A 385 5.63 -21.35 -13.95
C HIS A 385 4.33 -20.61 -14.37
N GLU A 386 3.19 -21.04 -13.85
CA GLU A 386 1.90 -20.49 -14.22
C GLU A 386 1.72 -19.04 -13.76
N ILE A 387 2.32 -18.68 -12.61
CA ILE A 387 2.31 -17.31 -12.11
C ILE A 387 3.27 -16.45 -12.94
N VAL A 388 4.46 -16.96 -13.23
CA VAL A 388 5.48 -16.26 -14.02
C VAL A 388 4.92 -15.95 -15.42
N GLU A 389 4.34 -16.93 -16.13
CA GLU A 389 3.80 -16.72 -17.47
C GLU A 389 2.58 -15.78 -17.48
N ALA A 390 1.67 -15.87 -16.50
CA ALA A 390 0.56 -14.93 -16.38
C ALA A 390 1.07 -13.50 -16.13
N SER A 391 2.08 -13.33 -15.26
CA SER A 391 2.68 -12.02 -14.98
C SER A 391 3.42 -11.46 -16.20
N LYS A 392 4.10 -12.29 -16.97
CA LYS A 392 4.78 -11.91 -18.20
C LYS A 392 3.80 -11.44 -19.28
N ARG A 393 2.66 -12.13 -19.46
CA ARG A 393 1.58 -11.70 -20.35
C ARG A 393 1.07 -10.31 -20.01
N LEU A 394 0.94 -9.99 -18.71
CA LEU A 394 0.53 -8.67 -18.26
C LEU A 394 1.56 -7.61 -18.61
N ILE A 395 2.81 -7.80 -18.17
CA ILE A 395 3.83 -6.75 -18.22
C ILE A 395 4.36 -6.46 -19.62
N GLN A 396 4.23 -7.39 -20.55
CA GLN A 396 4.64 -7.20 -21.96
C GLN A 396 3.86 -6.09 -22.68
N HIS A 397 2.74 -5.63 -22.12
CA HIS A 397 1.96 -4.49 -22.62
C HIS A 397 2.55 -3.12 -22.24
N ASN A 398 3.63 -3.08 -21.45
CA ASN A 398 4.41 -1.85 -21.23
C ASN A 398 5.45 -1.71 -22.34
N TYR A 399 5.60 -0.49 -22.88
CA TYR A 399 6.50 -0.23 -24.01
C TYR A 399 7.93 0.06 -23.55
N LYS A 400 8.08 0.90 -22.51
CA LYS A 400 9.40 1.32 -22.01
C LYS A 400 9.92 0.33 -20.98
N ARG A 401 10.63 -0.72 -21.42
CA ARG A 401 11.16 -1.76 -20.54
C ARG A 401 12.35 -2.51 -21.15
N VAL A 402 13.17 -3.12 -20.29
CA VAL A 402 14.20 -4.09 -20.71
C VAL A 402 13.50 -5.44 -20.96
N PRO A 403 13.54 -5.99 -22.18
CA PRO A 403 12.98 -7.30 -22.44
C PRO A 403 13.66 -8.40 -21.62
N LYS A 404 12.87 -9.13 -20.82
CA LYS A 404 13.36 -10.25 -19.98
C LYS A 404 12.56 -11.51 -20.32
N LYS A 405 13.26 -12.59 -20.68
CA LYS A 405 12.65 -13.92 -20.89
C LYS A 405 12.73 -14.68 -19.55
N LEU A 406 11.70 -14.51 -18.70
CA LEU A 406 11.68 -15.16 -17.39
C LEU A 406 11.26 -16.62 -17.50
N HIS A 407 11.96 -17.50 -16.80
CA HIS A 407 11.70 -18.94 -16.69
C HIS A 407 11.59 -19.34 -15.23
N ALA A 408 10.54 -20.06 -14.86
CA ALA A 408 10.38 -20.59 -13.51
C ALA A 408 11.13 -21.91 -13.33
N THR A 409 11.54 -22.21 -12.11
CA THR A 409 12.23 -23.45 -11.75
C THR A 409 11.29 -24.60 -11.35
N PHE A 410 10.01 -24.31 -11.17
CA PHE A 410 9.00 -25.32 -10.81
C PHE A 410 7.61 -24.95 -11.34
N SER A 411 6.74 -25.93 -11.42
CA SER A 411 5.34 -25.79 -11.83
C SER A 411 4.42 -26.41 -10.80
N THR A 412 3.29 -25.78 -10.55
CA THR A 412 2.18 -26.32 -9.75
C THR A 412 1.11 -26.98 -10.59
N LYS A 413 1.19 -26.82 -11.91
CA LYS A 413 0.16 -27.22 -12.91
C LYS A 413 -1.20 -26.55 -12.67
N LYS A 414 -1.24 -25.47 -11.86
CA LYS A 414 -2.46 -24.76 -11.47
C LYS A 414 -2.27 -23.28 -11.68
N GLY A 415 -2.89 -22.73 -12.74
CA GLY A 415 -2.83 -21.31 -13.06
C GLY A 415 -3.51 -20.42 -11.99
N PRO A 416 -3.26 -19.10 -12.06
CA PRO A 416 -3.92 -18.12 -11.21
C PRO A 416 -5.44 -18.25 -11.27
N ILE A 417 -6.10 -17.90 -10.17
CA ILE A 417 -7.54 -18.06 -10.00
C ILE A 417 -8.20 -16.68 -10.06
N LEU A 418 -9.08 -16.48 -11.04
CA LEU A 418 -10.01 -15.36 -11.04
C LEU A 418 -11.25 -15.75 -10.25
N PHE A 419 -11.70 -14.96 -9.29
CA PHE A 419 -12.98 -15.16 -8.63
C PHE A 419 -13.81 -13.87 -8.68
N PHE A 420 -15.14 -14.03 -8.67
CA PHE A 420 -16.08 -12.98 -9.04
C PHE A 420 -17.09 -12.69 -7.95
N PRO A 421 -16.68 -12.08 -6.82
CA PRO A 421 -17.62 -11.69 -5.78
C PRO A 421 -18.59 -10.62 -6.28
N PHE A 422 -19.76 -10.54 -5.64
CA PHE A 422 -20.75 -9.53 -5.97
C PHE A 422 -20.24 -8.13 -5.62
N ASP A 423 -19.75 -7.95 -4.37
CA ASP A 423 -19.21 -6.72 -3.84
C ASP A 423 -18.06 -6.98 -2.86
N GLU A 424 -17.53 -5.92 -2.26
CA GLU A 424 -16.43 -5.98 -1.29
C GLU A 424 -16.76 -6.76 -0.01
N GLU A 425 -18.03 -6.81 0.39
CA GLU A 425 -18.45 -7.60 1.57
C GLU A 425 -18.39 -9.10 1.28
N GLU A 426 -18.86 -9.50 0.12
CA GLU A 426 -18.78 -10.90 -0.31
C GLU A 426 -17.32 -11.32 -0.61
N GLU A 427 -16.50 -10.41 -1.18
CA GLU A 427 -15.07 -10.61 -1.35
C GLU A 427 -14.40 -10.91 -0.01
N ALA A 428 -14.65 -10.08 0.99
CA ALA A 428 -14.10 -10.21 2.34
C ALA A 428 -14.53 -11.53 3.01
N PHE A 429 -15.81 -11.87 2.90
CA PHE A 429 -16.36 -13.12 3.42
C PHE A 429 -15.68 -14.35 2.79
N PHE A 430 -15.49 -14.37 1.48
CA PHE A 430 -14.80 -15.49 0.81
C PHE A 430 -13.37 -15.65 1.26
N ILE A 431 -12.66 -14.53 1.37
CA ILE A 431 -11.25 -14.55 1.78
C ILE A 431 -11.13 -14.99 3.24
N ALA A 432 -11.97 -14.46 4.15
CA ALA A 432 -11.96 -14.85 5.56
C ALA A 432 -12.20 -16.36 5.74
N ASN A 433 -13.21 -16.91 5.07
CA ASN A 433 -13.49 -18.36 5.09
C ASN A 433 -12.33 -19.18 4.52
N TYR A 434 -11.72 -18.71 3.43
CA TYR A 434 -10.56 -19.39 2.84
C TYR A 434 -9.38 -19.41 3.80
N VAL A 435 -9.07 -18.25 4.39
CA VAL A 435 -7.96 -18.07 5.34
C VAL A 435 -8.15 -18.93 6.57
N GLU A 436 -9.35 -18.94 7.16
CA GLU A 436 -9.68 -19.79 8.32
C GLU A 436 -9.40 -21.27 8.02
N LYS A 437 -9.89 -21.76 6.88
CA LYS A 437 -9.64 -23.13 6.43
C LYS A 437 -8.17 -23.41 6.13
N ALA A 438 -7.50 -22.49 5.47
CA ALA A 438 -6.08 -22.62 5.12
C ALA A 438 -5.20 -22.69 6.37
N LYS A 439 -5.47 -21.86 7.39
CA LYS A 439 -4.77 -21.88 8.68
C LYS A 439 -4.93 -23.22 9.39
N ARG A 440 -6.13 -23.81 9.39
CA ARG A 440 -6.36 -25.13 10.01
C ARG A 440 -5.59 -26.25 9.31
N LEU A 441 -5.52 -26.22 7.98
CA LEU A 441 -4.90 -27.28 7.18
C LEU A 441 -3.38 -27.13 7.04
N HIS A 442 -2.90 -25.89 7.01
CA HIS A 442 -1.51 -25.54 6.73
C HIS A 442 -1.08 -24.30 7.55
N PRO A 443 -0.87 -24.46 8.87
CA PRO A 443 -0.60 -23.34 9.77
C PRO A 443 0.68 -22.58 9.43
N ASP A 444 1.67 -23.22 8.81
CA ASP A 444 2.97 -22.63 8.48
C ASP A 444 2.96 -21.80 7.18
N LYS A 445 1.89 -21.89 6.38
CA LYS A 445 1.83 -21.13 5.12
C LYS A 445 1.59 -19.66 5.37
N THR A 446 2.32 -18.86 4.60
CA THR A 446 2.17 -17.41 4.56
C THR A 446 1.13 -17.01 3.51
N ILE A 447 0.18 -16.17 3.90
CA ILE A 447 -0.87 -15.67 3.02
C ILE A 447 -0.79 -14.14 3.01
N ALA A 448 -0.82 -13.52 1.84
CA ALA A 448 -0.97 -12.07 1.72
C ALA A 448 -2.27 -11.70 1.01
N ILE A 449 -2.91 -10.67 1.53
CA ILE A 449 -4.08 -10.03 0.92
C ILE A 449 -3.66 -8.61 0.57
N LEU A 450 -3.59 -8.33 -0.73
CA LEU A 450 -3.03 -7.11 -1.27
C LEU A 450 -4.12 -6.21 -1.82
N CYS A 451 -4.13 -4.95 -1.37
CA CYS A 451 -5.05 -3.91 -1.82
C CYS A 451 -4.30 -2.76 -2.51
N ARG A 452 -4.97 -2.04 -3.41
CA ARG A 452 -4.42 -0.83 -4.02
C ARG A 452 -4.40 0.32 -3.01
N THR A 453 -5.49 0.49 -2.27
CA THR A 453 -5.63 1.47 -1.19
C THR A 453 -6.13 0.79 0.09
N HIS A 454 -5.77 1.35 1.25
CA HIS A 454 -6.19 0.80 2.54
C HIS A 454 -7.71 0.87 2.76
N ALA A 455 -8.44 1.72 2.04
CA ALA A 455 -9.90 1.77 2.11
C ALA A 455 -10.55 0.45 1.69
N GLN A 456 -9.97 -0.25 0.72
CA GLN A 456 -10.45 -1.56 0.25
C GLN A 456 -10.38 -2.67 1.30
N SER A 457 -9.54 -2.52 2.33
CA SER A 457 -9.37 -3.58 3.34
C SER A 457 -10.41 -3.55 4.47
N ARG A 458 -11.28 -2.53 4.56
CA ARG A 458 -12.26 -2.37 5.65
C ARG A 458 -13.09 -3.63 5.88
N ALA A 459 -13.83 -4.05 4.85
CA ALA A 459 -14.71 -5.21 4.95
C ALA A 459 -13.95 -6.49 5.37
N LEU A 460 -12.73 -6.67 4.85
CA LEU A 460 -11.89 -7.81 5.22
C LEU A 460 -11.45 -7.77 6.68
N LEU A 461 -11.05 -6.59 7.19
CA LEU A 461 -10.65 -6.43 8.59
C LEU A 461 -11.82 -6.77 9.51
N GLU A 462 -13.02 -6.28 9.22
CA GLU A 462 -14.23 -6.58 9.98
C GLU A 462 -14.58 -8.07 9.93
N GLN A 463 -14.64 -8.66 8.73
CA GLN A 463 -14.95 -10.09 8.56
C GLN A 463 -13.93 -11.00 9.25
N SER A 464 -12.64 -10.64 9.24
CA SER A 464 -11.62 -11.46 9.93
C SER A 464 -11.81 -11.49 11.44
N LEU A 465 -12.31 -10.41 12.05
CA LEU A 465 -12.62 -10.35 13.48
C LEU A 465 -13.85 -11.22 13.82
N HIS A 466 -14.85 -11.30 12.92
CA HIS A 466 -15.97 -12.21 13.09
C HIS A 466 -15.54 -13.69 13.07
N HIS A 467 -14.54 -14.03 12.26
CA HIS A 467 -13.96 -15.37 12.20
C HIS A 467 -12.89 -15.63 13.27
N ASN A 468 -12.69 -14.72 14.23
CA ASN A 468 -11.60 -14.77 15.22
C ASN A 468 -10.23 -15.04 14.58
N CYS A 469 -10.01 -14.46 13.41
CA CYS A 469 -8.78 -14.64 12.64
C CYS A 469 -7.83 -13.46 12.86
N SER A 470 -6.74 -13.71 13.58
CA SER A 470 -5.65 -12.70 13.70
C SER A 470 -5.03 -12.45 12.34
N LEU A 471 -4.87 -11.16 11.99
CA LEU A 471 -4.22 -10.66 10.79
C LEU A 471 -3.02 -9.78 11.15
N ALA A 472 -1.89 -9.98 10.48
CA ALA A 472 -0.80 -9.01 10.49
C ALA A 472 -1.13 -7.88 9.49
N ALA A 473 -1.99 -6.96 9.90
CA ALA A 473 -2.47 -5.88 9.06
C ALA A 473 -1.67 -4.60 9.29
N ALA A 474 -1.39 -3.88 8.18
CA ALA A 474 -0.72 -2.57 8.24
C ALA A 474 -1.60 -1.49 8.88
N LYS A 475 -2.91 -1.67 8.83
CA LYS A 475 -3.92 -0.81 9.47
C LYS A 475 -4.91 -1.67 10.24
N THR A 476 -5.40 -1.13 11.36
CA THR A 476 -6.40 -1.76 12.21
C THR A 476 -7.80 -1.20 11.92
N VAL A 477 -8.85 -1.88 12.39
CA VAL A 477 -10.24 -1.38 12.33
C VAL A 477 -10.34 -0.05 13.05
N GLU A 478 -9.76 0.05 14.26
CA GLU A 478 -9.72 1.30 15.01
C GLU A 478 -9.04 2.42 14.23
N GLN A 479 -7.91 2.15 13.56
CA GLN A 479 -7.22 3.15 12.73
C GLN A 479 -8.03 3.54 11.50
N TYR A 480 -8.78 2.60 10.88
CA TYR A 480 -9.66 2.91 9.77
C TYR A 480 -10.75 3.90 10.20
N TYR A 481 -11.48 3.60 11.27
CA TYR A 481 -12.57 4.45 11.77
C TYR A 481 -12.08 5.73 12.47
N ASN A 482 -10.78 5.89 12.70
CA ASN A 482 -10.15 7.14 13.12
C ASN A 482 -9.64 8.01 11.96
N ARG A 483 -9.78 7.57 10.70
CA ARG A 483 -9.54 8.42 9.52
C ARG A 483 -10.50 9.62 9.51
N PRO A 484 -10.14 10.74 8.86
CA PRO A 484 -10.91 11.98 8.98
C PRO A 484 -12.41 11.83 8.76
N ILE A 485 -12.85 11.23 7.64
CA ILE A 485 -14.27 11.11 7.32
C ILE A 485 -15.00 10.10 8.21
N PRO A 486 -14.55 8.85 8.39
CA PRO A 486 -15.16 7.92 9.33
C PRO A 486 -15.24 8.46 10.76
N LYS A 487 -14.22 9.17 11.22
CA LYS A 487 -14.17 9.78 12.55
C LYS A 487 -15.23 10.87 12.71
N ILE A 488 -15.38 11.76 11.72
CA ILE A 488 -16.39 12.82 11.73
C ILE A 488 -17.79 12.20 11.78
N VAL A 489 -18.08 11.23 10.91
CA VAL A 489 -19.40 10.57 10.88
C VAL A 489 -19.69 9.85 12.20
N ARG A 490 -18.72 9.11 12.74
CA ARG A 490 -18.83 8.47 14.07
C ARG A 490 -19.10 9.50 15.15
N SER A 491 -18.46 10.66 15.11
CA SER A 491 -18.68 11.74 16.09
C SER A 491 -20.10 12.32 15.99
N TYR A 492 -20.64 12.53 14.79
CA TYR A 492 -22.03 12.94 14.62
C TYR A 492 -23.00 11.90 15.19
N PHE A 493 -22.75 10.63 14.94
CA PHE A 493 -23.59 9.55 15.45
C PHE A 493 -23.50 9.40 16.97
N ALA A 494 -22.30 9.48 17.53
CA ALA A 494 -22.09 9.45 18.99
C ALA A 494 -22.80 10.63 19.67
N LEU A 495 -22.69 11.84 19.12
CA LEU A 495 -23.36 13.02 19.63
C LEU A 495 -24.89 12.93 19.52
N ALA A 496 -25.42 12.31 18.44
CA ALA A 496 -26.86 12.08 18.30
C ALA A 496 -27.42 11.13 19.37
N VAL A 497 -26.61 10.12 19.79
CA VAL A 497 -26.99 9.16 20.84
C VAL A 497 -26.77 9.73 22.24
N ASN A 498 -25.66 10.44 22.46
CA ASN A 498 -25.31 11.12 23.71
C ASN A 498 -25.14 12.62 23.46
N PRO A 499 -26.15 13.46 23.76
CA PRO A 499 -26.14 14.90 23.50
C PRO A 499 -25.04 15.68 24.23
N ASP A 500 -24.41 15.09 25.26
CA ASP A 500 -23.42 15.72 26.10
C ASP A 500 -21.99 15.13 25.91
N ASP A 501 -21.77 14.37 24.82
CA ASP A 501 -20.46 13.84 24.48
C ASP A 501 -19.52 14.94 23.94
N GLU A 502 -18.70 15.48 24.82
CA GLU A 502 -17.70 16.53 24.48
C GLU A 502 -16.66 16.03 23.47
N THR A 503 -16.28 14.77 23.54
CA THR A 503 -15.29 14.19 22.61
C THR A 503 -15.86 14.13 21.21
N ALA A 504 -17.11 13.70 21.10
CA ALA A 504 -17.84 13.68 19.85
C ALA A 504 -18.06 15.11 19.31
N LEU A 505 -18.40 16.08 20.18
CA LEU A 505 -18.52 17.47 19.78
C LEU A 505 -17.21 18.02 19.19
N LYS A 506 -16.07 17.78 19.85
CA LYS A 506 -14.75 18.15 19.30
C LYS A 506 -14.49 17.49 17.93
N GLY A 507 -14.99 16.29 17.74
CA GLY A 507 -14.81 15.53 16.49
C GLY A 507 -15.57 16.10 15.28
N ILE A 508 -16.72 16.77 15.49
CA ILE A 508 -17.50 17.35 14.40
C ILE A 508 -17.03 18.75 13.96
N LEU A 509 -16.43 19.55 14.87
CA LEU A 509 -16.05 20.93 14.60
C LEU A 509 -15.18 21.15 13.36
N PRO A 510 -14.20 20.28 13.04
CA PRO A 510 -13.41 20.41 11.81
C PRO A 510 -14.25 20.39 10.53
N SER A 511 -15.32 19.57 10.48
CA SER A 511 -16.20 19.49 9.30
C SER A 511 -17.02 20.77 9.07
N LEU A 512 -17.08 21.62 10.09
CA LEU A 512 -17.77 22.92 10.08
C LEU A 512 -16.81 24.09 9.89
N PHE A 513 -15.51 23.79 9.68
CA PHE A 513 -14.43 24.78 9.65
C PHE A 513 -14.35 25.62 10.94
N ILE A 514 -14.62 24.99 12.10
CA ILE A 514 -14.56 25.61 13.42
C ILE A 514 -13.38 24.99 14.18
N LYS A 515 -12.61 25.83 14.89
CA LYS A 515 -11.49 25.37 15.71
C LYS A 515 -11.99 24.48 16.86
N GLN A 516 -11.26 23.41 17.18
CA GLN A 516 -11.65 22.50 18.28
C GLN A 516 -11.71 23.20 19.65
N SER A 517 -10.92 24.26 19.86
CA SER A 517 -10.97 25.06 21.08
C SER A 517 -12.32 25.73 21.33
N PHE A 518 -13.16 25.88 20.29
CA PHE A 518 -14.50 26.46 20.38
C PHE A 518 -15.47 25.61 21.23
N VAL A 519 -15.14 24.35 21.49
CA VAL A 519 -15.88 23.51 22.42
C VAL A 519 -16.06 24.17 23.81
N ASN A 520 -15.08 24.98 24.26
CA ASN A 520 -15.17 25.67 25.54
C ASN A 520 -16.30 26.71 25.54
N GLU A 521 -16.49 27.40 24.43
CA GLU A 521 -17.61 28.34 24.25
C GLU A 521 -18.96 27.60 24.30
N ILE A 522 -19.09 26.50 23.57
CA ILE A 522 -20.33 25.69 23.58
C ILE A 522 -20.62 25.16 24.98
N ARG A 523 -19.58 24.72 25.72
CA ARG A 523 -19.71 24.29 27.12
C ARG A 523 -20.18 25.44 28.02
N ALA A 524 -19.61 26.63 27.85
CA ALA A 524 -20.05 27.79 28.61
C ALA A 524 -21.53 28.12 28.36
N GLN A 525 -21.99 28.06 27.10
CA GLN A 525 -23.36 28.26 26.73
C GLN A 525 -24.30 27.15 27.28
N SER A 526 -23.84 25.91 27.31
CA SER A 526 -24.55 24.78 27.91
C SER A 526 -24.81 25.01 29.40
N VAL A 527 -23.80 25.43 30.13
CA VAL A 527 -23.93 25.74 31.55
C VAL A 527 -24.80 27.00 31.79
N LEU A 528 -24.63 28.05 30.97
CA LEU A 528 -25.38 29.31 31.11
C LEU A 528 -26.86 29.12 30.92
N HIS A 529 -27.26 28.28 29.97
CA HIS A 529 -28.67 28.06 29.60
C HIS A 529 -29.27 26.79 30.19
N ASP A 530 -28.49 26.00 30.97
CA ASP A 530 -28.89 24.71 31.54
C ASP A 530 -29.48 23.74 30.49
N VAL A 531 -28.75 23.59 29.38
CA VAL A 531 -29.13 22.74 28.24
C VAL A 531 -27.99 21.81 27.83
N SER A 532 -28.31 20.77 27.06
CA SER A 532 -27.32 19.85 26.51
C SER A 532 -26.31 20.55 25.56
N LEU A 533 -25.16 19.94 25.33
CA LEU A 533 -24.16 20.48 24.39
C LEU A 533 -24.71 20.63 22.97
N ILE A 534 -25.60 19.74 22.54
CA ILE A 534 -26.29 19.88 21.22
C ILE A 534 -27.16 21.12 21.21
N GLU A 535 -27.97 21.34 22.21
CA GLU A 535 -28.86 22.51 22.28
C GLU A 535 -28.10 23.82 22.43
N ALA A 536 -26.97 23.79 23.15
CA ALA A 536 -26.03 24.91 23.33
C ALA A 536 -25.45 25.42 21.99
N LEU A 537 -25.41 24.59 20.94
CA LEU A 537 -24.98 25.03 19.61
C LEU A 537 -25.79 26.20 19.05
N ARG A 538 -27.04 26.37 19.49
CA ARG A 538 -27.93 27.48 19.07
C ARG A 538 -27.53 28.82 19.66
N PHE A 539 -26.83 28.80 20.80
CA PHE A 539 -26.41 29.99 21.54
C PHE A 539 -24.94 30.36 21.28
N ALA A 540 -24.26 29.65 20.37
CA ALA A 540 -22.89 29.89 20.05
C ALA A 540 -22.64 31.30 19.49
N GLU A 541 -21.73 32.05 20.11
CA GLU A 541 -21.36 33.41 19.73
C GLU A 541 -19.99 33.47 19.05
N GLY A 542 -19.61 34.63 18.47
CA GLY A 542 -18.27 34.82 17.90
C GLY A 542 -17.99 34.11 16.56
N LEU A 543 -19.02 33.55 15.91
CA LEU A 543 -18.91 32.86 14.63
C LEU A 543 -19.57 33.64 13.48
N PRO A 544 -19.07 33.48 12.22
CA PRO A 544 -19.76 33.98 11.02
C PRO A 544 -21.16 33.42 10.87
N ALA A 545 -22.07 34.20 10.22
CA ALA A 545 -23.49 33.85 10.09
C ALA A 545 -23.75 32.48 9.44
N PHE A 546 -22.93 32.09 8.47
CA PHE A 546 -23.03 30.78 7.81
C PHE A 546 -22.70 29.60 8.75
N GLN A 547 -21.71 29.77 9.64
CA GLN A 547 -21.37 28.75 10.64
C GLN A 547 -22.43 28.65 11.74
N LYS A 548 -22.99 29.79 12.20
CA LYS A 548 -24.11 29.81 13.16
C LYS A 548 -25.33 29.05 12.60
N LYS A 549 -25.70 29.34 11.35
CA LYS A 549 -26.81 28.62 10.68
C LYS A 549 -26.57 27.11 10.60
N ARG A 550 -25.31 26.67 10.34
CA ARG A 550 -24.96 25.25 10.34
C ARG A 550 -25.11 24.64 11.74
N LEU A 551 -24.65 25.30 12.78
CA LEU A 551 -24.81 24.83 14.16
C LEU A 551 -26.29 24.70 14.55
N GLU A 552 -27.15 25.66 14.19
CA GLU A 552 -28.59 25.58 14.38
C GLU A 552 -29.22 24.39 13.65
N THR A 553 -28.77 24.15 12.41
CA THR A 553 -29.19 22.96 11.63
C THR A 553 -28.83 21.67 12.36
N ILE A 554 -27.59 21.56 12.86
CA ILE A 554 -27.13 20.41 13.62
C ILE A 554 -27.93 20.21 14.90
N ALA A 555 -28.14 21.27 15.67
CA ALA A 555 -28.94 21.22 16.90
C ALA A 555 -30.38 20.77 16.66
N THR A 556 -30.92 21.00 15.46
CA THR A 556 -32.25 20.58 15.07
C THR A 556 -32.29 19.15 14.49
N LEU A 557 -31.26 18.75 13.77
CA LEU A 557 -31.20 17.50 13.02
C LEU A 557 -30.74 16.32 13.90
N LEU A 558 -29.69 16.50 14.71
CA LEU A 558 -29.08 15.37 15.46
C LEU A 558 -30.07 14.64 16.37
N PRO A 559 -30.97 15.29 17.11
CA PRO A 559 -31.98 14.58 17.90
C PRO A 559 -32.90 13.69 17.07
N LYS A 560 -33.10 14.03 15.77
CA LYS A 560 -34.01 13.32 14.87
C LYS A 560 -33.38 12.13 14.19
N ILE A 561 -32.05 12.18 13.93
CA ILE A 561 -31.41 11.11 13.20
C ILE A 561 -31.08 9.88 14.05
N LYS A 562 -31.10 9.97 15.38
CA LYS A 562 -30.83 8.85 16.30
C LYS A 562 -31.71 7.61 16.07
N ASP A 563 -32.94 7.84 15.61
CA ASP A 563 -33.95 6.78 15.45
C ASP A 563 -34.09 6.29 13.99
N ILE A 564 -33.22 6.73 13.09
CA ILE A 564 -33.22 6.28 11.69
C ILE A 564 -31.98 5.40 11.41
N THR A 565 -32.02 4.73 10.25
CA THR A 565 -30.88 3.85 9.85
C THR A 565 -29.61 4.67 9.61
N PRO A 566 -28.42 4.13 9.95
CA PRO A 566 -27.13 4.85 9.75
C PRO A 566 -26.93 5.32 8.31
N LYS A 567 -27.34 4.50 7.32
CA LYS A 567 -27.26 4.85 5.91
C LYS A 567 -28.11 6.10 5.58
N ARG A 568 -29.29 6.21 6.14
CA ARG A 568 -30.18 7.37 5.93
C ARG A 568 -29.67 8.60 6.68
N ALA A 569 -29.15 8.41 7.89
CA ALA A 569 -28.51 9.45 8.66
C ALA A 569 -27.28 10.04 7.94
N LEU A 570 -26.46 9.19 7.32
CA LEU A 570 -25.30 9.63 6.52
C LEU A 570 -25.72 10.57 5.39
N VAL A 571 -26.81 10.28 4.67
CA VAL A 571 -27.34 11.16 3.61
C VAL A 571 -27.70 12.54 4.15
N TYR A 572 -28.30 12.64 5.35
CA TYR A 572 -28.55 13.94 5.99
C TYR A 572 -27.26 14.69 6.33
N LEU A 573 -26.22 13.97 6.82
CA LEU A 573 -24.91 14.60 7.09
C LEU A 573 -24.27 15.14 5.80
N GLU A 574 -24.40 14.42 4.70
CA GLU A 574 -23.86 14.82 3.39
C GLU A 574 -24.49 16.10 2.86
N HIS A 575 -25.82 16.21 2.93
CA HIS A 575 -26.58 17.27 2.25
C HIS A 575 -26.98 18.43 3.17
N ASP A 576 -27.44 18.14 4.37
CA ASP A 576 -28.03 19.17 5.24
C ASP A 576 -27.01 19.80 6.21
N VAL A 577 -25.99 19.00 6.64
CA VAL A 577 -24.93 19.48 7.54
C VAL A 577 -23.74 20.03 6.77
N GLY A 578 -23.55 19.61 5.50
CA GLY A 578 -22.50 20.11 4.64
C GLY A 578 -21.22 19.27 4.68
N LEU A 579 -21.32 17.96 4.99
CA LEU A 579 -20.18 17.05 4.93
C LEU A 579 -19.61 16.96 3.50
N ASN A 580 -20.47 17.00 2.47
CA ASN A 580 -20.05 17.05 1.07
C ASN A 580 -19.27 18.32 0.74
N ASP A 581 -19.62 19.48 1.30
CA ASP A 581 -18.87 20.72 1.10
C ASP A 581 -17.46 20.61 1.71
N TYR A 582 -17.37 19.99 2.90
CA TYR A 582 -16.09 19.73 3.55
C TYR A 582 -15.20 18.79 2.70
N ILE A 583 -15.78 17.70 2.21
CA ILE A 583 -15.06 16.73 1.34
C ILE A 583 -14.66 17.41 0.02
N LYS A 584 -15.56 18.17 -0.62
CA LYS A 584 -15.31 18.87 -1.88
C LYS A 584 -14.19 19.89 -1.74
N LYS A 585 -14.26 20.75 -0.72
CA LYS A 585 -13.22 21.75 -0.45
C LYS A 585 -11.85 21.09 -0.22
N ARG A 586 -11.83 19.95 0.43
CA ARG A 586 -10.62 19.16 0.65
C ARG A 586 -10.12 18.45 -0.63
N SER A 587 -11.00 18.15 -1.61
CA SER A 587 -10.62 17.51 -2.87
C SER A 587 -10.28 18.48 -4.00
N ASP A 588 -10.75 19.72 -3.99
CA ASP A 588 -10.49 20.68 -5.07
C ASP A 588 -9.07 21.30 -5.01
N GLU A 589 -8.35 21.14 -3.89
CA GLU A 589 -7.04 21.77 -3.65
C GLU A 589 -5.83 20.88 -4.06
N ASN A 590 -5.80 20.32 -5.28
CA ASN A 590 -4.70 19.54 -5.86
C ASN A 590 -4.61 18.05 -5.50
N ASN A 591 -5.70 17.31 -5.60
CA ASN A 591 -5.75 15.92 -5.17
C ASN A 591 -5.16 14.89 -6.13
N ARG A 592 -3.97 14.41 -5.83
CA ARG A 592 -3.45 13.15 -6.39
C ARG A 592 -3.98 11.89 -5.67
N PHE A 593 -4.53 12.00 -4.44
CA PHE A 593 -4.98 10.85 -3.63
C PHE A 593 -6.16 11.19 -2.70
N ASP A 594 -7.32 11.49 -3.24
CA ASP A 594 -8.51 11.75 -2.40
C ASP A 594 -9.13 10.48 -1.84
N GLY A 595 -8.65 10.03 -0.68
CA GLY A 595 -9.27 8.95 0.07
C GLY A 595 -10.57 9.33 0.78
N ALA A 596 -10.94 10.60 0.81
CA ALA A 596 -12.12 11.08 1.54
C ALA A 596 -13.44 10.64 0.88
N LYS A 597 -13.51 10.71 -0.45
CA LYS A 597 -14.66 10.20 -1.22
C LYS A 597 -14.78 8.68 -1.10
N ASP A 598 -13.65 7.98 -1.15
CA ASP A 598 -13.64 6.53 -0.97
C ASP A 598 -14.11 6.13 0.43
N ASP A 599 -13.67 6.85 1.47
CA ASP A 599 -14.11 6.61 2.84
C ASP A 599 -15.61 6.81 3.01
N LEU A 600 -16.17 7.88 2.43
CA LEU A 600 -17.60 8.15 2.47
C LEU A 600 -18.40 7.03 1.79
N LYS A 601 -18.00 6.63 0.60
CA LYS A 601 -18.63 5.54 -0.14
C LYS A 601 -18.54 4.19 0.61
N GLN A 602 -17.40 3.92 1.25
CA GLN A 602 -17.23 2.73 2.09
C GLN A 602 -18.16 2.73 3.31
N LEU A 603 -18.42 3.90 3.92
CA LEU A 603 -19.41 4.02 5.00
C LEU A 603 -20.82 3.70 4.53
N HIS A 604 -21.22 4.14 3.33
CA HIS A 604 -22.52 3.75 2.75
C HIS A 604 -22.71 2.24 2.62
N VAL A 605 -21.64 1.53 2.34
CA VAL A 605 -21.65 0.05 2.29
C VAL A 605 -21.69 -0.54 3.70
N ALA A 606 -20.79 -0.07 4.59
CA ALA A 606 -20.70 -0.53 5.97
C ALA A 606 -22.00 -0.40 6.75
N PHE A 607 -22.82 0.63 6.44
CA PHE A 607 -24.08 0.89 7.14
C PHE A 607 -25.27 0.06 6.66
N ARG A 608 -25.15 -0.69 5.58
CA ARG A 608 -26.28 -1.46 5.01
C ARG A 608 -26.95 -2.45 5.97
N PRO A 609 -26.21 -3.20 6.82
CA PRO A 609 -26.83 -4.18 7.71
C PRO A 609 -27.59 -3.57 8.88
N PHE A 610 -27.29 -2.34 9.30
CA PHE A 610 -27.72 -1.77 10.55
C PHE A 610 -29.07 -1.06 10.45
N THR A 611 -29.90 -1.28 11.45
CA THR A 611 -31.25 -0.69 11.57
C THR A 611 -31.24 0.60 12.39
N SER A 612 -30.26 0.80 13.28
CA SER A 612 -30.12 2.00 14.09
C SER A 612 -28.65 2.44 14.23
N ILE A 613 -28.45 3.74 14.51
CA ILE A 613 -27.13 4.32 14.77
C ILE A 613 -26.48 3.67 16.00
N ARG A 614 -27.25 3.39 17.05
CA ARG A 614 -26.76 2.76 18.28
C ARG A 614 -26.22 1.37 17.99
N GLU A 615 -26.96 0.55 17.26
CA GLU A 615 -26.54 -0.79 16.85
C GLU A 615 -25.18 -0.77 16.13
N TRP A 616 -24.95 0.21 15.23
CA TRP A 616 -23.68 0.34 14.55
C TRP A 616 -22.54 0.80 15.47
N LEU A 617 -22.80 1.73 16.41
CA LEU A 617 -21.80 2.18 17.38
C LEU A 617 -21.38 1.03 18.31
N ASP A 618 -22.35 0.26 18.83
CA ASP A 618 -22.12 -0.90 19.68
C ASP A 618 -21.32 -1.97 18.92
N TYR A 619 -21.66 -2.24 17.66
CA TYR A 619 -20.93 -3.13 16.77
C TYR A 619 -19.48 -2.69 16.58
N LEU A 620 -19.24 -1.41 16.31
CA LEU A 620 -17.90 -0.88 16.14
C LEU A 620 -17.05 -1.02 17.43
N GLU A 621 -17.66 -0.76 18.58
CA GLU A 621 -16.99 -0.92 19.87
C GLU A 621 -16.61 -2.40 20.11
N GLU A 622 -17.52 -3.33 19.82
CA GLU A 622 -17.25 -4.77 19.89
C GLU A 622 -16.08 -5.18 18.98
N LEU A 623 -16.04 -4.70 17.74
CA LEU A 623 -14.93 -4.98 16.82
C LEU A 623 -13.60 -4.47 17.35
N ILE A 624 -13.55 -3.25 17.91
CA ILE A 624 -12.33 -2.68 18.49
C ILE A 624 -11.85 -3.50 19.69
N ILE A 625 -12.77 -3.97 20.53
CA ILE A 625 -12.44 -4.85 21.67
C ILE A 625 -11.87 -6.18 21.17
N ARG A 626 -12.51 -6.82 20.20
CA ARG A 626 -12.04 -8.09 19.61
C ARG A 626 -10.65 -7.92 18.96
N GLU A 627 -10.44 -6.81 18.25
CA GLU A 627 -9.14 -6.50 17.64
C GLU A 627 -8.03 -6.41 18.69
N LYS A 628 -8.29 -5.74 19.82
CA LYS A 628 -7.33 -5.64 20.93
C LYS A 628 -7.02 -7.01 21.55
N MET A 629 -7.99 -7.90 21.66
CA MET A 629 -7.79 -9.27 22.16
C MET A 629 -6.88 -10.09 21.22
N LEU A 630 -7.06 -9.96 19.92
CA LEU A 630 -6.30 -10.72 18.91
C LEU A 630 -4.93 -10.11 18.56
N LYS A 631 -4.65 -8.89 18.99
CA LYS A 631 -3.47 -8.11 18.58
C LYS A 631 -2.12 -8.79 18.86
N ASN A 632 -2.04 -9.60 19.89
CA ASN A 632 -0.81 -10.27 20.32
C ASN A 632 -0.67 -11.70 19.74
N GLU A 633 -1.64 -12.17 18.98
CA GLU A 633 -1.55 -13.48 18.35
C GLU A 633 -0.66 -13.42 17.11
N PRO A 634 0.35 -14.28 17.00
CA PRO A 634 1.17 -14.36 15.80
C PRO A 634 0.31 -14.74 14.60
N SER A 635 0.49 -14.04 13.49
CA SER A 635 -0.25 -14.34 12.27
C SER A 635 0.65 -14.41 11.05
N ASN A 636 0.49 -15.48 10.28
CA ASN A 636 1.10 -15.65 8.96
C ASN A 636 0.22 -15.10 7.83
N VAL A 637 -0.86 -14.38 8.18
CA VAL A 637 -1.77 -13.74 7.21
C VAL A 637 -1.57 -12.23 7.24
N HIS A 638 -1.13 -11.69 6.13
CA HIS A 638 -0.74 -10.27 6.01
C HIS A 638 -1.76 -9.51 5.16
N VAL A 639 -2.21 -8.35 5.64
CA VAL A 639 -3.04 -7.40 4.86
C VAL A 639 -2.19 -6.15 4.60
N LEU A 640 -1.85 -5.93 3.33
CA LEU A 640 -0.88 -4.91 2.93
C LEU A 640 -1.38 -4.16 1.68
N SER A 641 -0.94 -2.91 1.51
CA SER A 641 -1.02 -2.34 0.18
C SER A 641 -0.01 -3.03 -0.76
N ILE A 642 -0.27 -2.99 -2.06
CA ILE A 642 0.66 -3.54 -3.07
C ILE A 642 2.04 -2.92 -2.91
N HIS A 643 2.14 -1.61 -2.64
CA HIS A 643 3.41 -0.93 -2.41
C HIS A 643 4.18 -1.49 -1.20
N GLN A 644 3.49 -1.77 -0.10
CA GLN A 644 4.11 -2.35 1.10
C GLN A 644 4.56 -3.80 0.91
N SER A 645 3.99 -4.51 -0.05
CA SER A 645 4.36 -5.89 -0.36
C SER A 645 5.64 -6.02 -1.17
N LYS A 646 6.16 -4.90 -1.70
CA LYS A 646 7.40 -4.92 -2.50
C LYS A 646 8.58 -5.41 -1.65
N GLY A 647 9.39 -6.30 -2.23
CA GLY A 647 10.47 -6.97 -1.52
C GLY A 647 10.05 -8.19 -0.67
N LEU A 648 8.74 -8.38 -0.42
CA LEU A 648 8.21 -9.54 0.30
C LEU A 648 7.81 -10.67 -0.66
N GLU A 649 7.53 -11.85 -0.08
CA GLU A 649 7.04 -13.02 -0.82
C GLU A 649 6.21 -13.92 0.09
N PHE A 650 5.17 -14.55 -0.46
CA PHE A 650 4.18 -15.32 0.28
C PHE A 650 3.80 -16.58 -0.50
N ASP A 651 3.41 -17.63 0.21
CA ASP A 651 2.99 -18.87 -0.43
C ASP A 651 1.72 -18.68 -1.28
N GLU A 652 0.77 -17.90 -0.74
CA GLU A 652 -0.50 -17.63 -1.38
C GLU A 652 -0.81 -16.12 -1.34
N VAL A 653 -1.28 -15.55 -2.44
CA VAL A 653 -1.59 -14.12 -2.55
C VAL A 653 -2.99 -13.91 -3.09
N PHE A 654 -3.75 -13.05 -2.43
CA PHE A 654 -5.00 -12.46 -2.92
C PHE A 654 -4.75 -11.02 -3.35
N VAL A 655 -5.28 -10.63 -4.50
CA VAL A 655 -5.30 -9.23 -4.96
C VAL A 655 -6.75 -8.79 -5.01
N LEU A 656 -7.10 -7.80 -4.18
CA LEU A 656 -8.46 -7.28 -4.06
C LEU A 656 -8.82 -6.39 -5.25
N GLY A 657 -10.07 -6.48 -5.71
CA GLY A 657 -10.70 -5.53 -6.60
C GLY A 657 -9.92 -5.22 -7.87
N VAL A 658 -9.60 -6.23 -8.72
CA VAL A 658 -8.96 -5.99 -10.02
C VAL A 658 -10.03 -5.50 -11.01
N ASN A 659 -10.49 -4.27 -10.75
CA ASN A 659 -11.55 -3.58 -11.48
C ASN A 659 -11.05 -2.24 -12.00
N GLN A 660 -11.70 -1.73 -13.05
CA GLN A 660 -11.48 -0.38 -13.56
C GLN A 660 -11.87 0.63 -12.49
N GLY A 661 -11.03 1.64 -12.26
CA GLY A 661 -11.22 2.60 -11.17
C GLY A 661 -10.51 2.23 -9.86
N LEU A 662 -10.25 0.93 -9.65
CA LEU A 662 -9.49 0.44 -8.50
C LEU A 662 -8.06 0.03 -8.88
N LEU A 663 -7.92 -0.82 -9.89
CA LEU A 663 -6.64 -1.26 -10.44
C LEU A 663 -6.81 -1.55 -11.94
N PRO A 664 -6.52 -0.60 -12.85
CA PRO A 664 -5.91 0.71 -12.60
C PRO A 664 -6.82 1.68 -11.84
N HIS A 665 -6.20 2.56 -11.04
CA HIS A 665 -6.90 3.56 -10.22
C HIS A 665 -7.49 4.67 -11.10
N ASP A 666 -8.62 5.27 -10.67
CA ASP A 666 -9.31 6.35 -11.41
C ASP A 666 -8.37 7.50 -11.75
N PHE A 667 -7.51 7.91 -10.82
CA PHE A 667 -6.51 8.95 -11.07
C PHE A 667 -5.65 8.69 -12.32
N ALA A 668 -5.15 7.46 -12.48
CA ALA A 668 -4.34 7.09 -13.66
C ALA A 668 -5.17 7.09 -14.95
N LEU A 669 -6.44 6.69 -14.85
CA LEU A 669 -7.39 6.70 -15.97
C LEU A 669 -7.72 8.10 -16.43
N ASP A 670 -7.92 9.03 -15.49
CA ASP A 670 -8.28 10.43 -15.79
C ASP A 670 -7.09 11.18 -16.38
N LEU A 671 -5.88 10.98 -15.87
CA LEU A 671 -4.67 11.53 -16.48
C LEU A 671 -4.47 10.97 -17.91
N TYR A 672 -4.65 9.67 -18.10
CA TYR A 672 -4.58 9.09 -19.44
C TYR A 672 -5.63 9.67 -20.40
N LYS A 673 -6.86 9.93 -19.94
CA LYS A 673 -7.90 10.58 -20.76
C LYS A 673 -7.53 12.00 -21.10
N LYS A 674 -6.96 12.76 -20.15
CA LYS A 674 -6.58 14.18 -20.31
C LYS A 674 -5.37 14.35 -21.21
N ASP A 675 -4.27 13.69 -20.88
CA ASP A 675 -2.95 13.96 -21.45
C ASP A 675 -2.53 12.94 -22.51
N LYS A 676 -3.29 11.84 -22.69
CA LYS A 676 -2.95 10.67 -23.54
C LYS A 676 -1.61 10.03 -23.19
N ASP A 677 -1.06 10.32 -22.01
CA ASP A 677 0.17 9.71 -21.53
C ASP A 677 -0.11 8.34 -20.92
N ALA A 678 0.41 7.29 -21.56
CA ALA A 678 0.25 5.91 -21.11
C ALA A 678 1.09 5.57 -19.87
N SER A 679 2.01 6.43 -19.44
CA SER A 679 2.95 6.16 -18.34
C SER A 679 2.26 5.81 -17.03
N PHE A 680 1.15 6.47 -16.72
CA PHE A 680 0.35 6.21 -15.51
C PHE A 680 -0.35 4.84 -15.55
N ILE A 681 -0.86 4.44 -16.71
CA ILE A 681 -1.44 3.10 -16.90
C ILE A 681 -0.36 2.02 -16.85
N GLU A 682 0.83 2.31 -17.38
CA GLU A 682 1.98 1.43 -17.29
C GLU A 682 2.44 1.22 -15.84
N GLU A 683 2.40 2.27 -15.01
CA GLU A 683 2.71 2.17 -13.59
C GLU A 683 1.68 1.32 -12.83
N GLU A 684 0.39 1.52 -13.05
CA GLU A 684 -0.66 0.68 -12.47
C GLU A 684 -0.53 -0.79 -12.92
N ARG A 685 -0.07 -1.03 -14.16
CA ARG A 685 0.24 -2.39 -14.64
C ARG A 685 1.44 -2.98 -13.93
N ARG A 686 2.49 -2.19 -13.65
CA ARG A 686 3.61 -2.62 -12.81
C ARG A 686 3.16 -2.93 -11.39
N LEU A 687 2.21 -2.17 -10.84
CA LEU A 687 1.63 -2.47 -9.52
C LEU A 687 0.97 -3.85 -9.50
N LEU A 688 0.10 -4.17 -10.46
CA LEU A 688 -0.49 -5.50 -10.54
C LEU A 688 0.57 -6.58 -10.77
N TYR A 689 1.56 -6.32 -11.62
CA TYR A 689 2.69 -7.23 -11.84
C TYR A 689 3.48 -7.50 -10.54
N VAL A 690 3.76 -6.45 -9.75
CA VAL A 690 4.40 -6.60 -8.43
C VAL A 690 3.54 -7.46 -7.53
N ALA A 691 2.23 -7.19 -7.43
CA ALA A 691 1.32 -7.97 -6.61
C ALA A 691 1.31 -9.46 -6.99
N MET A 692 1.19 -9.77 -8.28
CA MET A 692 1.18 -11.14 -8.80
C MET A 692 2.48 -11.88 -8.48
N THR A 693 3.62 -11.20 -8.64
CA THR A 693 4.96 -11.78 -8.42
C THR A 693 5.35 -11.92 -6.95
N ARG A 694 4.48 -11.54 -6.01
CA ARG A 694 4.64 -11.86 -4.58
C ARG A 694 4.26 -13.29 -4.26
N ALA A 695 3.43 -13.93 -5.11
CA ALA A 695 2.95 -15.28 -4.90
C ALA A 695 4.00 -16.33 -5.28
N ARG A 696 4.18 -17.34 -4.42
CA ARG A 696 5.02 -18.51 -4.71
C ARG A 696 4.21 -19.59 -5.44
N THR A 697 3.07 -20.01 -4.90
CA THR A 697 2.35 -21.20 -5.35
C THR A 697 0.91 -20.94 -5.78
N LYS A 698 0.19 -20.01 -5.15
CA LYS A 698 -1.18 -19.70 -5.49
C LYS A 698 -1.41 -18.19 -5.59
N LEU A 699 -2.13 -17.81 -6.64
CA LEU A 699 -2.51 -16.42 -6.87
C LEU A 699 -4.02 -16.36 -7.13
N PHE A 700 -4.70 -15.48 -6.38
CA PHE A 700 -6.12 -15.19 -6.52
C PHE A 700 -6.29 -13.73 -6.92
N LEU A 701 -7.06 -13.48 -7.97
CA LEU A 701 -7.41 -12.15 -8.44
C LEU A 701 -8.92 -11.97 -8.31
N SER A 702 -9.34 -11.02 -7.50
CA SER A 702 -10.75 -10.70 -7.32
C SER A 702 -11.23 -9.72 -8.37
N VAL A 703 -12.41 -9.97 -8.92
CA VAL A 703 -13.07 -9.10 -9.90
C VAL A 703 -14.50 -8.87 -9.44
N LEU A 704 -14.75 -7.74 -8.83
CA LEU A 704 -16.04 -7.38 -8.28
C LEU A 704 -17.08 -7.13 -9.39
N SER A 705 -18.33 -7.49 -9.14
CA SER A 705 -19.48 -7.09 -9.96
C SER A 705 -19.99 -5.70 -9.62
N HIS A 706 -19.93 -5.33 -8.33
CA HIS A 706 -20.28 -4.02 -7.79
C HIS A 706 -19.19 -3.56 -6.82
N TYR A 707 -18.95 -2.27 -6.77
CA TYR A 707 -18.07 -1.65 -5.78
C TYR A 707 -18.72 -0.37 -5.26
N GLN A 708 -18.73 -0.20 -3.94
CA GLN A 708 -19.33 0.97 -3.29
C GLN A 708 -20.78 1.27 -3.79
N THR A 709 -21.59 0.23 -3.99
CA THR A 709 -22.98 0.26 -4.49
C THR A 709 -23.15 0.44 -6.00
N GLU A 710 -22.12 0.77 -6.74
CA GLU A 710 -22.15 0.97 -8.19
C GLU A 710 -21.69 -0.29 -8.95
N ALA A 711 -22.18 -0.48 -10.18
CA ALA A 711 -21.72 -1.56 -11.03
C ALA A 711 -20.24 -1.36 -11.39
N ALA A 712 -19.40 -2.35 -11.11
CA ALA A 712 -17.97 -2.28 -11.32
C ALA A 712 -17.56 -2.91 -12.65
N GLN A 713 -16.79 -2.18 -13.46
CA GLN A 713 -16.24 -2.69 -14.69
C GLN A 713 -14.98 -3.53 -14.42
N ARG A 714 -14.80 -4.61 -15.18
CA ARG A 714 -13.57 -5.41 -15.11
C ARG A 714 -12.39 -4.58 -15.57
N SER A 715 -11.26 -4.74 -14.87
CA SER A 715 -10.00 -4.11 -15.28
C SER A 715 -9.59 -4.52 -16.69
N LEU A 716 -9.05 -3.58 -17.45
CA LEU A 716 -8.42 -3.87 -18.75
C LEU A 716 -7.28 -4.90 -18.58
N PHE A 717 -6.64 -4.96 -17.43
CA PHE A 717 -5.55 -5.89 -17.11
C PHE A 717 -6.01 -7.35 -17.13
N ILE A 718 -7.26 -7.63 -16.76
CA ILE A 718 -7.82 -9.00 -16.84
C ILE A 718 -7.90 -9.52 -18.29
N SER A 719 -8.15 -8.64 -19.25
CA SER A 719 -8.14 -9.02 -20.67
C SER A 719 -6.73 -9.34 -21.16
N GLN A 720 -5.73 -8.63 -20.66
CA GLN A 720 -4.31 -8.81 -21.00
C GLN A 720 -3.71 -10.10 -20.41
N LEU A 721 -4.28 -10.61 -19.33
CA LEU A 721 -3.89 -11.90 -18.75
C LEU A 721 -4.36 -13.10 -19.55
N LYS A 722 -5.37 -12.93 -20.44
CA LYS A 722 -5.98 -14.04 -21.21
C LYS A 722 -5.32 -14.30 -22.55
N LYS A 723 -4.61 -13.33 -23.06
CA LYS A 723 -3.90 -13.43 -24.34
C LYS A 723 -2.49 -13.95 -24.15
#